data_301f37f4632922125cfcf123abad9c1c
#
_entry.id   301f37f4632922125cfcf123abad9c1c
#
_cell.length_a   1.000
_cell.length_b   1.000
_cell.length_c   1.000
_cell.angle_alpha   90.00
_cell.angle_beta   90.00
_cell.angle_gamma   90.00
#
_symmetry.space_group_name_H-M   'P 1'
#
loop_
_entity.id
_entity.type
_entity.pdbx_description
1 polymer ?
#
loop_
_entity_poly.entity_id
_entity_poly.type
_entity_poly.pdbx_seq_one_letter_code
_entity_poly.pdbx_strand_id
1 'polypeptide(L)'
;MKKPILLFIGLCLAATITAQEKPAGNGWWNNNPSLVMPIREVGVTGIRPMKEIGVQKTQLDTLVLHENIALSMADVLTFNTAIFIKQYGRATLSTVAFRGTAASHTQVMWNGMRINSPMLGMTDFSMIPSYFVDDATLLHGTSSLNVVGGGLGGAITLATKPADTHGFKMQYTQGIGSFWTTDEFLRLTYGDDHWQTSTRVVYSSSPNEFKYRNRDKNENVYDDDKNIIDTYHPIETHRDGDFHDFHALQEVYYNTGKGDRFGLNAWFLTSKRGLSQTTVDYGDPKDILHQQRERTLRSVLSWDHLRPTYKVGAKAGYIHTWLGYDYARDKGNGEWAYMITSRSKVNTLFASGNSEFYVGKKWLFSADIALHQHFAKNQDRNIITQQGDKAVVGYDKARTELSAYMTAKWTPTERLGLSLALREDMYGKDWTPLIPAFYADYLLSKAGNVRAKASISRNYRFPTLNDLYFQPGGNPDLQPEHGFTYDGGVSFAFAKEGRYAVHGEATWFDSYIDDWILWIPLGGKQDFWTPKNLKKVHAYGVELKAGFDRTWNRDWQVGADGNFSWTPSINESEPMSKGDESIGKQLVYVPEFSASVTARLAWKSWRLLYKWCWYSERFTMSSNDYTISGDVPPYLMSDMSVEKLFAVPWADFSVKIAVKNLFNEEYLSVLARPMPRLNFEIFLDIRPKWGKKR
;
A
#
# COMPACT_ATOMS: atom_id res chain seq x y z
N MET A 1 -30.56 19.31 -0.32
CA MET A 1 -31.16 17.95 -0.20
C MET A 1 -30.89 17.46 1.21
N LYS A 2 -31.82 17.77 2.13
CA LYS A 2 -31.74 17.41 3.56
C LYS A 2 -32.89 16.47 3.85
N LYS A 3 -32.61 15.14 4.01
CA LYS A 3 -33.40 14.15 4.72
C LYS A 3 -33.12 12.74 4.15
N PRO A 4 -32.22 11.97 4.71
CA PRO A 4 -32.61 10.66 5.24
C PRO A 4 -31.91 10.25 6.55
N ILE A 5 -31.16 11.14 7.25
CA ILE A 5 -30.33 10.77 8.41
C ILE A 5 -31.15 10.49 9.68
N LEU A 6 -32.37 10.99 9.78
CA LEU A 6 -33.18 10.89 11.00
C LEU A 6 -33.93 9.55 11.17
N LEU A 7 -34.04 8.72 10.14
CA LEU A 7 -34.80 7.46 10.23
C LEU A 7 -33.97 6.32 10.85
N PHE A 8 -32.65 6.38 10.78
CA PHE A 8 -31.79 5.30 11.26
C PHE A 8 -31.48 5.38 12.77
N ILE A 9 -31.47 6.57 13.35
CA ILE A 9 -31.22 6.76 14.80
C ILE A 9 -32.40 6.23 15.63
N GLY A 10 -33.62 6.28 15.11
CA GLY A 10 -34.81 5.77 15.78
C GLY A 10 -34.88 4.26 15.93
N LEU A 11 -34.25 3.49 15.02
CA LEU A 11 -34.24 2.03 15.08
C LEU A 11 -33.18 1.46 16.04
N CYS A 12 -32.09 2.18 16.29
CA CYS A 12 -31.06 1.74 17.24
C CYS A 12 -31.45 1.91 18.70
N LEU A 13 -32.35 2.85 19.03
CA LEU A 13 -32.81 3.08 20.40
C LEU A 13 -33.91 2.11 20.87
N ALA A 14 -34.61 1.47 19.93
CA ALA A 14 -35.66 0.49 20.27
C ALA A 14 -35.13 -0.92 20.59
N ALA A 15 -33.85 -1.20 20.29
CA ALA A 15 -33.21 -2.51 20.51
C ALA A 15 -32.54 -2.66 21.89
N THR A 16 -32.64 -1.67 22.79
CA THR A 16 -31.98 -1.70 24.11
C THR A 16 -32.82 -2.34 25.20
N ILE A 17 -33.99 -2.91 24.87
CA ILE A 17 -34.86 -3.54 25.87
C ILE A 17 -34.79 -5.07 25.75
N THR A 18 -34.25 -5.67 26.85
CA THR A 18 -34.28 -7.09 27.21
C THR A 18 -33.34 -8.05 26.49
N ALA A 19 -32.03 -7.93 26.77
CA ALA A 19 -31.18 -9.10 26.83
C ALA A 19 -31.09 -9.59 28.28
N GLN A 20 -32.03 -10.41 28.72
CA GLN A 20 -31.88 -11.16 29.96
C GLN A 20 -30.72 -12.14 29.84
N GLU A 21 -29.69 -11.98 30.66
CA GLU A 21 -28.62 -12.97 30.84
C GLU A 21 -29.22 -14.28 31.34
N LYS A 22 -29.17 -15.32 30.53
CA LYS A 22 -29.37 -16.69 30.98
C LYS A 22 -28.08 -17.24 31.59
N PRO A 23 -28.15 -17.99 32.71
CA PRO A 23 -26.93 -18.48 33.37
C PRO A 23 -26.19 -19.50 32.53
N ALA A 24 -24.88 -19.53 32.73
CA ALA A 24 -23.90 -20.32 32.03
C ALA A 24 -24.24 -21.84 32.04
N GLY A 25 -24.75 -22.30 30.91
CA GLY A 25 -24.89 -23.70 30.57
C GLY A 25 -24.48 -23.91 29.13
N ASN A 26 -23.39 -24.66 28.94
CA ASN A 26 -22.88 -25.16 27.68
C ASN A 26 -22.78 -24.16 26.49
N GLY A 27 -21.68 -23.46 26.46
CA GLY A 27 -20.98 -23.00 25.31
C GLY A 27 -21.69 -22.52 24.04
N TRP A 28 -22.54 -21.52 24.15
CA TRP A 28 -23.10 -20.79 22.99
C TRP A 28 -22.01 -20.23 22.07
N TRP A 29 -20.88 -19.96 22.65
CA TRP A 29 -19.68 -19.39 22.01
C TRP A 29 -18.88 -20.39 21.16
N ASN A 30 -19.02 -21.69 21.44
CA ASN A 30 -18.26 -22.74 20.77
C ASN A 30 -18.73 -23.03 19.34
N ASN A 31 -19.91 -22.57 18.93
CA ASN A 31 -20.53 -22.92 17.64
C ASN A 31 -20.66 -21.71 16.70
N ASN A 32 -20.11 -20.54 17.03
CA ASN A 32 -20.20 -19.35 16.20
C ASN A 32 -18.79 -18.86 15.82
N PRO A 33 -18.19 -19.36 14.72
CA PRO A 33 -16.83 -19.02 14.30
C PRO A 33 -16.64 -17.51 14.05
N SER A 34 -17.72 -16.76 13.81
CA SER A 34 -17.65 -15.30 13.62
C SER A 34 -17.36 -14.50 14.89
N LEU A 35 -17.54 -15.10 16.08
CA LEU A 35 -17.27 -14.48 17.36
C LEU A 35 -15.92 -14.85 17.96
N VAL A 36 -15.25 -15.83 17.39
CA VAL A 36 -13.89 -16.24 17.77
C VAL A 36 -12.91 -15.48 16.93
N MET A 37 -12.01 -14.73 17.54
CA MET A 37 -10.86 -14.16 16.83
C MET A 37 -9.96 -15.33 16.44
N PRO A 38 -9.73 -15.59 15.14
CA PRO A 38 -8.81 -16.64 14.76
C PRO A 38 -7.41 -16.28 15.32
N ILE A 39 -6.79 -17.22 16.02
CA ILE A 39 -5.37 -17.10 16.33
C ILE A 39 -4.66 -17.10 15.00
N ARG A 40 -3.70 -16.17 14.82
CA ARG A 40 -2.83 -16.21 13.65
C ARG A 40 -2.22 -17.60 13.59
N GLU A 41 -2.57 -18.37 12.58
CA GLU A 41 -2.00 -19.68 12.36
C GLU A 41 -0.55 -19.46 11.92
N VAL A 42 0.35 -19.40 12.90
CA VAL A 42 1.77 -19.51 12.63
C VAL A 42 1.99 -20.97 12.26
N GLY A 43 1.93 -21.25 10.97
CA GLY A 43 2.20 -22.57 10.44
C GLY A 43 3.63 -22.98 10.74
N VAL A 44 3.88 -23.53 11.92
CA VAL A 44 5.15 -24.18 12.25
C VAL A 44 5.13 -25.54 11.59
N THR A 45 5.13 -25.57 10.27
CA THR A 45 5.42 -26.78 9.53
C THR A 45 6.92 -26.99 9.59
N GLY A 46 7.37 -28.12 10.13
CA GLY A 46 8.79 -28.50 10.16
C GLY A 46 9.41 -28.66 8.76
N ILE A 47 8.59 -28.59 7.71
CA ILE A 47 8.99 -28.64 6.30
C ILE A 47 8.58 -27.33 5.64
N ARG A 48 9.57 -26.55 5.24
CA ARG A 48 9.34 -25.32 4.46
C ARG A 48 8.88 -25.68 3.04
N PRO A 49 7.87 -24.98 2.49
CA PRO A 49 7.55 -25.11 1.08
C PRO A 49 8.77 -24.76 0.22
N MET A 50 9.12 -25.58 -0.76
CA MET A 50 10.28 -25.35 -1.65
C MET A 50 10.20 -23.99 -2.36
N LYS A 51 9.00 -23.47 -2.56
CA LYS A 51 8.76 -22.14 -3.15
C LYS A 51 9.40 -21.00 -2.38
N GLU A 52 9.62 -21.14 -1.08
CA GLU A 52 10.03 -20.08 -0.17
C GLU A 52 11.52 -20.13 0.20
N ILE A 53 12.33 -20.93 -0.49
CA ILE A 53 13.77 -21.03 -0.21
C ILE A 53 14.42 -19.63 -0.33
N GLY A 54 15.04 -19.14 0.77
CA GLY A 54 15.77 -17.88 0.85
C GLY A 54 14.93 -16.61 0.67
N VAL A 55 13.60 -16.74 0.51
CA VAL A 55 12.72 -15.58 0.29
C VAL A 55 12.52 -14.76 1.56
N GLN A 56 12.75 -13.44 1.47
CA GLN A 56 12.40 -12.45 2.47
C GLN A 56 11.04 -11.85 2.16
N LYS A 57 10.05 -12.12 3.01
CA LYS A 57 8.68 -11.63 2.81
C LYS A 57 8.02 -11.17 4.11
N THR A 58 7.16 -10.18 4.00
CA THR A 58 6.17 -9.83 5.02
C THR A 58 4.79 -10.13 4.47
N GLN A 59 4.05 -11.00 5.14
CA GLN A 59 2.70 -11.34 4.76
C GLN A 59 1.71 -10.68 5.71
N LEU A 60 0.79 -9.90 5.15
CA LEU A 60 -0.38 -9.38 5.85
C LEU A 60 -1.53 -10.35 5.58
N ASP A 61 -1.86 -11.12 6.57
CA ASP A 61 -2.90 -12.13 6.46
C ASP A 61 -4.33 -11.53 6.50
N THR A 62 -5.30 -12.38 6.28
CA THR A 62 -6.72 -12.00 6.27
C THR A 62 -7.16 -11.36 7.60
N LEU A 63 -6.56 -11.74 8.74
CA LEU A 63 -6.88 -11.17 10.04
C LEU A 63 -6.49 -9.68 10.11
N VAL A 64 -5.25 -9.35 9.74
CA VAL A 64 -4.75 -7.97 9.72
C VAL A 64 -5.60 -7.11 8.78
N LEU A 65 -5.96 -7.63 7.61
CA LEU A 65 -6.80 -6.92 6.65
C LEU A 65 -8.22 -6.69 7.18
N HIS A 66 -8.82 -7.68 7.84
CA HIS A 66 -10.14 -7.57 8.47
C HIS A 66 -10.18 -6.61 9.65
N GLU A 67 -9.16 -6.58 10.49
CA GLU A 67 -9.07 -5.63 11.60
C GLU A 67 -9.01 -4.18 11.12
N ASN A 68 -8.47 -3.96 9.92
CA ASN A 68 -8.26 -2.65 9.30
C ASN A 68 -9.20 -2.39 8.11
N ILE A 69 -10.35 -3.01 8.09
CA ILE A 69 -11.27 -3.10 6.95
C ILE A 69 -11.70 -1.74 6.36
N ALA A 70 -11.75 -0.69 7.16
CA ALA A 70 -12.14 0.66 6.72
C ALA A 70 -10.96 1.56 6.31
N LEU A 71 -9.75 1.01 6.24
CA LEU A 71 -8.56 1.76 5.90
C LEU A 71 -8.15 1.55 4.45
N SER A 72 -7.37 2.47 3.92
CA SER A 72 -6.61 2.25 2.68
C SER A 72 -5.44 1.27 2.92
N MET A 73 -4.92 0.68 1.86
CA MET A 73 -3.70 -0.14 1.98
C MET A 73 -2.50 0.69 2.45
N ALA A 74 -2.46 2.01 2.20
CA ALA A 74 -1.44 2.89 2.74
C ALA A 74 -1.43 2.87 4.27
N ASP A 75 -2.60 3.03 4.91
CA ASP A 75 -2.74 3.02 6.37
C ASP A 75 -2.44 1.64 6.96
N VAL A 76 -2.89 0.57 6.29
CA VAL A 76 -2.59 -0.80 6.72
C VAL A 76 -1.09 -1.06 6.75
N LEU A 77 -0.37 -0.65 5.70
CA LEU A 77 1.09 -0.82 5.62
C LEU A 77 1.83 0.01 6.67
N THR A 78 1.40 1.25 6.92
CA THR A 78 2.00 2.16 7.91
C THR A 78 2.07 1.53 9.31
N PHE A 79 1.00 0.87 9.77
CA PHE A 79 0.94 0.33 11.12
C PHE A 79 1.40 -1.13 11.24
N ASN A 80 1.48 -1.87 10.15
CA ASN A 80 1.79 -3.31 10.19
C ASN A 80 3.12 -3.67 9.54
N THR A 81 3.91 -2.68 9.12
CA THR A 81 5.24 -2.87 8.55
C THR A 81 6.19 -1.78 9.02
N ALA A 82 7.50 -1.96 8.83
CA ALA A 82 8.50 -0.91 9.03
C ALA A 82 8.75 -0.06 7.77
N ILE A 83 7.95 -0.25 6.71
CA ILE A 83 8.10 0.47 5.45
C ILE A 83 7.54 1.88 5.60
N PHE A 84 8.29 2.87 5.15
CA PHE A 84 7.82 4.24 5.15
C PHE A 84 6.81 4.48 4.01
N ILE A 85 5.65 5.01 4.38
CA ILE A 85 4.60 5.42 3.46
C ILE A 85 4.58 6.95 3.41
N LYS A 86 4.99 7.51 2.27
CA LYS A 86 4.90 8.96 2.05
C LYS A 86 3.46 9.32 1.70
N GLN A 87 2.75 9.95 2.64
CA GLN A 87 1.35 10.34 2.51
C GLN A 87 1.22 11.87 2.48
N TYR A 88 0.40 12.38 1.59
CA TYR A 88 0.10 13.82 1.49
C TYR A 88 -1.20 14.22 2.20
N GLY A 89 -1.83 13.31 2.94
CA GLY A 89 -3.08 13.46 3.65
C GLY A 89 -4.08 12.35 3.30
N ARG A 90 -5.26 12.36 3.95
CA ARG A 90 -6.31 11.37 3.67
C ARG A 90 -6.79 11.50 2.22
N ALA A 91 -6.97 10.37 1.56
CA ALA A 91 -7.39 10.29 0.15
C ALA A 91 -6.53 11.10 -0.84
N THR A 92 -5.30 11.44 -0.47
CA THR A 92 -4.32 12.03 -1.37
C THR A 92 -3.21 11.03 -1.68
N LEU A 93 -2.30 11.38 -2.58
CA LEU A 93 -1.23 10.49 -3.03
C LEU A 93 -0.50 9.85 -1.83
N SER A 94 -0.45 8.53 -1.84
CA SER A 94 0.28 7.73 -0.86
C SER A 94 1.17 6.73 -1.56
N THR A 95 2.49 6.86 -1.40
CA THR A 95 3.48 6.06 -2.10
C THR A 95 4.31 5.23 -1.14
N VAL A 96 4.71 4.06 -1.61
CA VAL A 96 5.50 3.07 -0.85
C VAL A 96 6.90 3.01 -1.44
N ALA A 97 7.90 3.11 -0.58
CA ALA A 97 9.30 2.92 -0.95
C ALA A 97 9.95 1.92 0.02
N PHE A 98 10.53 0.85 -0.53
CA PHE A 98 11.26 -0.14 0.26
C PHE A 98 12.70 0.33 0.50
N ARG A 99 13.20 0.16 1.73
CA ARG A 99 14.63 0.25 2.06
C ARG A 99 15.31 1.49 1.48
N GLY A 100 14.64 2.64 1.59
CA GLY A 100 15.19 3.91 1.13
C GLY A 100 15.26 4.11 -0.39
N THR A 101 14.67 3.23 -1.19
CA THR A 101 14.54 3.42 -2.64
C THR A 101 13.39 4.36 -3.00
N ALA A 102 13.24 4.72 -4.29
CA ALA A 102 12.11 5.52 -4.75
C ALA A 102 10.83 4.67 -4.89
N ALA A 103 9.67 5.34 -4.86
CA ALA A 103 8.38 4.68 -5.07
C ALA A 103 8.26 3.96 -6.42
N SER A 104 8.94 4.46 -7.45
CA SER A 104 9.02 3.84 -8.78
C SER A 104 9.88 2.58 -8.81
N HIS A 105 10.66 2.30 -7.77
CA HIS A 105 11.43 1.05 -7.59
C HIS A 105 10.60 -0.07 -6.96
N THR A 106 9.37 0.23 -6.52
CA THR A 106 8.45 -0.74 -5.92
C THR A 106 7.44 -1.22 -6.96
N GLN A 107 7.44 -2.51 -7.26
CA GLN A 107 6.43 -3.10 -8.16
C GLN A 107 5.19 -3.51 -7.36
N VAL A 108 4.01 -3.22 -7.90
CA VAL A 108 2.74 -3.57 -7.28
C VAL A 108 1.92 -4.44 -8.22
N MET A 109 1.56 -5.62 -7.74
CA MET A 109 0.80 -6.61 -8.50
C MET A 109 -0.60 -6.77 -7.88
N TRP A 110 -1.63 -6.79 -8.71
CA TRP A 110 -2.97 -7.19 -8.31
C TRP A 110 -3.39 -8.44 -9.10
N ASN A 111 -3.65 -9.53 -8.41
CA ASN A 111 -3.95 -10.85 -9.01
C ASN A 111 -2.94 -11.31 -10.07
N GLY A 112 -1.66 -10.90 -9.92
CA GLY A 112 -0.58 -11.21 -10.82
C GLY A 112 -0.39 -10.23 -11.99
N MET A 113 -1.26 -9.25 -12.16
CA MET A 113 -1.12 -8.17 -13.13
C MET A 113 -0.48 -6.94 -12.46
N ARG A 114 0.56 -6.35 -13.07
CA ARG A 114 1.20 -5.13 -12.56
C ARG A 114 0.26 -3.93 -12.73
N ILE A 115 0.06 -3.18 -11.63
CA ILE A 115 -0.84 -2.03 -11.60
C ILE A 115 -0.13 -0.68 -11.46
N ASN A 116 1.21 -0.65 -11.44
CA ASN A 116 1.97 0.59 -11.51
C ASN A 116 1.62 1.36 -12.80
N SER A 117 1.48 2.68 -12.68
CA SER A 117 1.30 3.54 -13.84
C SER A 117 2.54 3.47 -14.75
N PRO A 118 2.44 3.12 -16.04
CA PRO A 118 3.59 3.13 -16.94
C PRO A 118 4.13 4.54 -17.20
N MET A 119 3.33 5.58 -16.90
CA MET A 119 3.72 6.98 -17.00
C MET A 119 4.57 7.43 -15.81
N LEU A 120 4.21 7.01 -14.58
CA LEU A 120 4.81 7.47 -13.33
C LEU A 120 5.69 6.42 -12.65
N GLY A 121 5.58 5.15 -13.03
CA GLY A 121 6.31 4.03 -12.41
C GLY A 121 5.79 3.62 -11.02
N MET A 122 4.82 4.32 -10.44
CA MET A 122 4.34 4.10 -9.08
C MET A 122 2.84 3.83 -9.02
N THR A 123 2.38 3.40 -7.85
CA THR A 123 0.97 3.15 -7.52
C THR A 123 0.55 4.03 -6.35
N ASP A 124 -0.63 4.62 -6.41
CA ASP A 124 -1.23 5.34 -5.28
C ASP A 124 -1.96 4.35 -4.35
N PHE A 125 -1.41 4.10 -3.17
CA PHE A 125 -1.95 3.17 -2.18
C PHE A 125 -3.17 3.71 -1.44
N SER A 126 -3.43 5.02 -1.49
CA SER A 126 -4.66 5.59 -0.96
C SER A 126 -5.90 5.17 -1.76
N MET A 127 -5.70 4.78 -3.04
CA MET A 127 -6.73 4.29 -3.96
C MET A 127 -6.97 2.78 -3.89
N ILE A 128 -6.36 2.09 -2.93
CA ILE A 128 -6.52 0.64 -2.76
C ILE A 128 -7.24 0.40 -1.42
N PRO A 129 -8.56 0.15 -1.44
CA PRO A 129 -9.30 -0.20 -0.23
C PRO A 129 -8.81 -1.55 0.32
N SER A 130 -8.57 -1.65 1.63
CA SER A 130 -8.21 -2.93 2.25
C SER A 130 -9.31 -4.00 2.08
N TYR A 131 -10.57 -3.58 1.97
CA TYR A 131 -11.71 -4.45 1.65
C TYR A 131 -11.59 -5.25 0.34
N PHE A 132 -10.75 -4.77 -0.60
CA PHE A 132 -10.57 -5.40 -1.91
C PHE A 132 -9.37 -6.35 -1.96
N VAL A 133 -8.71 -6.54 -0.81
CA VAL A 133 -7.52 -7.37 -0.68
C VAL A 133 -7.79 -8.45 0.36
N ASP A 134 -7.59 -9.71 -0.02
CA ASP A 134 -7.69 -10.86 0.90
C ASP A 134 -6.31 -11.37 1.32
N ASP A 135 -5.26 -11.02 0.58
CA ASP A 135 -3.87 -11.35 0.88
C ASP A 135 -2.94 -10.26 0.32
N ALA A 136 -2.04 -9.78 1.15
CA ALA A 136 -1.01 -8.86 0.74
C ALA A 136 0.36 -9.41 1.17
N THR A 137 1.25 -9.60 0.20
CA THR A 137 2.62 -10.07 0.44
C THR A 137 3.61 -9.05 -0.07
N LEU A 138 4.52 -8.64 0.82
CA LEU A 138 5.62 -7.74 0.54
C LEU A 138 6.88 -8.57 0.35
N LEU A 139 7.51 -8.45 -0.79
CA LEU A 139 8.77 -9.12 -1.15
C LEU A 139 9.90 -8.10 -1.08
N HIS A 140 10.83 -8.29 -0.15
CA HIS A 140 11.89 -7.34 0.13
C HIS A 140 13.12 -7.61 -0.75
N GLY A 141 13.76 -6.55 -1.23
CA GLY A 141 15.04 -6.58 -1.94
C GLY A 141 15.13 -7.66 -3.03
N THR A 142 16.08 -8.58 -2.86
CA THR A 142 16.32 -9.71 -3.79
C THR A 142 15.06 -10.56 -4.05
N SER A 143 14.17 -10.67 -3.07
CA SER A 143 12.96 -11.50 -3.18
C SER A 143 11.93 -10.94 -4.16
N SER A 144 12.04 -9.67 -4.55
CA SER A 144 11.20 -9.06 -5.58
C SER A 144 11.34 -9.73 -6.95
N LEU A 145 12.46 -10.39 -7.20
CA LEU A 145 12.67 -11.19 -8.42
C LEU A 145 11.75 -12.40 -8.56
N ASN A 146 11.14 -12.87 -7.46
CA ASN A 146 10.15 -13.94 -7.52
C ASN A 146 8.81 -13.50 -8.12
N VAL A 147 8.70 -12.24 -8.52
CA VAL A 147 7.54 -11.68 -9.22
C VAL A 147 8.00 -11.17 -10.58
N VAL A 148 7.27 -11.51 -11.63
CA VAL A 148 7.56 -11.07 -12.99
C VAL A 148 7.60 -9.54 -13.06
N GLY A 149 8.70 -8.97 -13.56
CA GLY A 149 8.93 -7.53 -13.59
C GLY A 149 9.29 -6.93 -12.22
N GLY A 150 9.88 -7.70 -11.29
CA GLY A 150 10.27 -7.26 -9.94
C GLY A 150 11.10 -5.97 -9.92
N GLY A 151 11.02 -5.22 -8.82
CA GLY A 151 11.63 -3.89 -8.68
C GLY A 151 13.02 -3.90 -8.02
N LEU A 152 13.76 -2.80 -8.14
CA LEU A 152 15.04 -2.57 -7.45
C LEU A 152 14.87 -2.53 -5.92
N GLY A 153 13.76 -1.97 -5.41
CA GLY A 153 13.50 -1.85 -3.98
C GLY A 153 12.76 -3.06 -3.41
N GLY A 154 11.71 -3.49 -4.08
CA GLY A 154 10.83 -4.56 -3.62
C GLY A 154 9.60 -4.74 -4.49
N ALA A 155 8.74 -5.67 -4.08
CA ALA A 155 7.45 -5.87 -4.74
C ALA A 155 6.33 -6.11 -3.72
N ILE A 156 5.12 -5.66 -4.03
CA ILE A 156 3.91 -5.91 -3.26
C ILE A 156 2.94 -6.68 -4.14
N THR A 157 2.50 -7.83 -3.67
CA THR A 157 1.48 -8.62 -4.33
C THR A 157 0.18 -8.53 -3.54
N LEU A 158 -0.87 -8.08 -4.19
CA LEU A 158 -2.22 -7.98 -3.66
C LEU A 158 -3.08 -9.02 -4.35
N ALA A 159 -3.76 -9.84 -3.59
CA ALA A 159 -4.58 -10.91 -4.15
C ALA A 159 -5.98 -10.91 -3.56
N THR A 160 -6.96 -11.23 -4.40
CA THR A 160 -8.29 -11.65 -3.99
C THR A 160 -8.33 -13.17 -3.94
N LYS A 161 -9.14 -13.70 -3.03
CA LYS A 161 -9.31 -15.15 -2.86
C LYS A 161 -10.78 -15.54 -3.03
N PRO A 162 -11.07 -16.71 -3.62
CA PRO A 162 -12.42 -17.25 -3.61
C PRO A 162 -12.97 -17.28 -2.19
N ALA A 163 -14.19 -16.81 -1.98
CA ALA A 163 -14.85 -16.95 -0.70
C ALA A 163 -15.21 -18.42 -0.52
N ASP A 164 -14.60 -19.11 0.46
CA ASP A 164 -14.96 -20.47 0.83
C ASP A 164 -16.32 -20.44 1.56
N THR A 165 -17.39 -20.39 0.76
CA THR A 165 -18.75 -20.14 1.25
C THR A 165 -19.70 -21.07 0.51
N HIS A 166 -20.54 -21.80 1.25
CA HIS A 166 -21.73 -22.47 0.72
C HIS A 166 -22.98 -21.61 1.00
N GLY A 167 -23.73 -21.35 -0.07
CA GLY A 167 -24.94 -20.49 -0.01
C GLY A 167 -24.61 -18.99 -0.09
N PHE A 168 -25.60 -18.19 0.23
CA PHE A 168 -25.52 -16.71 0.16
C PHE A 168 -25.11 -16.11 1.50
N LYS A 169 -24.17 -15.15 1.46
CA LYS A 169 -23.79 -14.30 2.61
C LYS A 169 -23.75 -12.84 2.19
N MET A 170 -24.08 -11.97 3.11
CA MET A 170 -24.03 -10.53 2.97
C MET A 170 -23.28 -9.91 4.16
N GLN A 171 -22.51 -8.89 3.90
CA GLN A 171 -21.92 -8.00 4.90
C GLN A 171 -22.16 -6.56 4.46
N TYR A 172 -22.66 -5.74 5.37
CA TYR A 172 -22.76 -4.29 5.16
C TYR A 172 -22.07 -3.58 6.33
N THR A 173 -21.25 -2.59 6.03
CA THR A 173 -20.58 -1.77 7.04
C THR A 173 -20.83 -0.32 6.74
N GLN A 174 -21.32 0.43 7.74
CA GLN A 174 -21.48 1.87 7.72
C GLN A 174 -20.50 2.50 8.69
N GLY A 175 -19.67 3.42 8.19
CA GLY A 175 -18.75 4.23 8.98
C GLY A 175 -19.16 5.71 8.95
N ILE A 176 -19.01 6.37 10.09
CA ILE A 176 -19.15 7.84 10.22
C ILE A 176 -17.98 8.33 11.07
N GLY A 177 -17.34 9.40 10.66
CA GLY A 177 -16.18 9.92 11.38
C GLY A 177 -16.07 11.43 11.42
N SER A 178 -15.05 11.91 12.10
CA SER A 178 -14.66 13.32 12.13
C SER A 178 -14.54 13.88 10.71
N PHE A 179 -14.68 15.18 10.57
CA PHE A 179 -14.63 15.90 9.28
C PHE A 179 -15.72 15.46 8.31
N TRP A 180 -16.87 15.02 8.84
CA TRP A 180 -18.03 14.53 8.08
C TRP A 180 -17.67 13.38 7.13
N THR A 181 -16.72 12.55 7.57
CA THR A 181 -16.35 11.35 6.83
C THR A 181 -17.49 10.32 6.87
N THR A 182 -17.78 9.77 5.71
CA THR A 182 -18.72 8.66 5.52
C THR A 182 -18.03 7.55 4.75
N ASP A 183 -18.06 6.34 5.28
CA ASP A 183 -17.53 5.13 4.65
C ASP A 183 -18.62 4.07 4.58
N GLU A 184 -18.90 3.55 3.41
CA GLU A 184 -19.88 2.49 3.19
C GLU A 184 -19.23 1.33 2.47
N PHE A 185 -19.49 0.13 2.96
CA PHE A 185 -19.02 -1.10 2.36
C PHE A 185 -20.14 -2.13 2.27
N LEU A 186 -20.25 -2.76 1.12
CA LEU A 186 -21.14 -3.89 0.88
C LEU A 186 -20.36 -5.06 0.29
N ARG A 187 -20.53 -6.25 0.85
CA ARG A 187 -20.05 -7.50 0.27
C ARG A 187 -21.21 -8.49 0.15
N LEU A 188 -21.41 -8.99 -1.05
CA LEU A 188 -22.34 -10.08 -1.34
C LEU A 188 -21.51 -11.27 -1.83
N THR A 189 -21.70 -12.44 -1.25
CA THR A 189 -21.02 -13.67 -1.68
C THR A 189 -22.03 -14.79 -1.86
N TYR A 190 -21.80 -15.56 -2.89
CA TYR A 190 -22.50 -16.82 -3.12
C TYR A 190 -21.51 -17.90 -3.52
N GLY A 191 -21.70 -19.11 -3.01
CA GLY A 191 -20.86 -20.23 -3.38
C GLY A 191 -21.62 -21.56 -3.32
N ASP A 192 -21.18 -22.48 -4.16
CA ASP A 192 -21.53 -23.88 -4.18
C ASP A 192 -20.25 -24.70 -4.46
N ASP A 193 -20.38 -25.99 -4.77
CA ASP A 193 -19.25 -26.88 -5.01
C ASP A 193 -18.40 -26.49 -6.24
N HIS A 194 -18.97 -25.75 -7.18
CA HIS A 194 -18.34 -25.39 -8.46
C HIS A 194 -18.15 -23.89 -8.59
N TRP A 195 -19.16 -23.09 -8.24
CA TRP A 195 -19.17 -21.67 -8.42
C TRP A 195 -18.96 -20.91 -7.14
N GLN A 196 -18.17 -19.86 -7.20
CA GLN A 196 -18.02 -18.88 -6.14
C GLN A 196 -18.02 -17.48 -6.75
N THR A 197 -18.84 -16.60 -6.21
CA THR A 197 -18.90 -15.21 -6.65
C THR A 197 -18.89 -14.27 -5.45
N SER A 198 -18.25 -13.12 -5.62
CA SER A 198 -18.20 -12.05 -4.62
C SER A 198 -18.35 -10.72 -5.32
N THR A 199 -19.29 -9.90 -4.86
CA THR A 199 -19.45 -8.50 -5.24
C THR A 199 -19.09 -7.64 -4.04
N ARG A 200 -18.12 -6.72 -4.18
CA ARG A 200 -17.70 -5.79 -3.14
C ARG A 200 -17.86 -4.36 -3.65
N VAL A 201 -18.49 -3.51 -2.87
CA VAL A 201 -18.67 -2.09 -3.18
C VAL A 201 -18.18 -1.25 -2.02
N VAL A 202 -17.41 -0.22 -2.31
CA VAL A 202 -16.94 0.77 -1.33
C VAL A 202 -17.33 2.15 -1.83
N TYR A 203 -17.88 2.96 -0.95
CA TYR A 203 -18.02 4.39 -1.13
C TYR A 203 -17.44 5.10 0.07
N SER A 204 -16.58 6.09 -0.17
CA SER A 204 -15.99 6.91 0.87
C SER A 204 -16.02 8.38 0.45
N SER A 205 -16.43 9.25 1.37
CA SER A 205 -16.45 10.69 1.11
C SER A 205 -16.21 11.51 2.37
N SER A 206 -15.61 12.68 2.21
CA SER A 206 -15.43 13.64 3.28
C SER A 206 -15.15 15.03 2.69
N PRO A 207 -15.65 16.13 3.30
CA PRO A 207 -15.09 17.47 3.12
C PRO A 207 -13.65 17.58 3.58
N ASN A 208 -13.24 16.73 4.54
CA ASN A 208 -11.88 16.64 5.07
C ASN A 208 -11.35 17.98 5.63
N GLU A 209 -12.25 18.78 6.18
CA GLU A 209 -11.94 20.07 6.82
C GLU A 209 -11.58 19.87 8.29
N PHE A 210 -10.34 20.16 8.65
CA PHE A 210 -9.84 20.11 10.03
C PHE A 210 -9.02 21.34 10.38
N LYS A 211 -8.92 21.65 11.67
CA LYS A 211 -8.09 22.74 12.16
C LYS A 211 -6.67 22.29 12.42
N TYR A 212 -5.71 23.13 12.06
CA TYR A 212 -4.29 22.93 12.33
C TYR A 212 -3.62 24.25 12.71
N ARG A 213 -2.50 24.19 13.41
CA ARG A 213 -1.67 25.37 13.68
C ARG A 213 -0.71 25.56 12.51
N ASN A 214 -0.78 26.73 11.86
CA ASN A 214 0.12 27.04 10.75
C ASN A 214 1.43 27.61 11.28
N ARG A 215 2.46 26.75 11.40
CA ARG A 215 3.78 27.15 11.90
C ARG A 215 4.62 27.91 10.86
N ASP A 216 4.19 27.98 9.62
CA ASP A 216 4.85 28.71 8.54
C ASP A 216 4.37 30.17 8.46
N LYS A 217 3.35 30.53 9.26
CA LYS A 217 2.84 31.90 9.40
C LYS A 217 3.01 32.44 10.82
N ASN A 218 3.30 33.72 10.89
CA ASN A 218 3.34 34.47 12.13
C ASN A 218 2.31 35.61 12.07
N GLU A 219 1.50 35.72 13.10
CA GLU A 219 0.59 36.84 13.33
C GLU A 219 1.06 37.62 14.56
N ASN A 220 1.14 38.94 14.41
CA ASN A 220 1.58 39.83 15.47
C ASN A 220 0.38 40.38 16.24
N VAL A 221 0.49 40.41 17.56
CA VAL A 221 -0.43 41.16 18.43
C VAL A 221 0.18 42.52 18.70
N TYR A 222 -0.61 43.55 18.55
CA TYR A 222 -0.18 44.94 18.70
C TYR A 222 -0.83 45.57 19.93
N ASP A 223 -0.10 46.47 20.63
CA ASP A 223 -0.67 47.36 21.61
C ASP A 223 -1.39 48.56 20.95
N ASP A 224 -1.95 49.44 21.77
CA ASP A 224 -2.65 50.65 21.29
C ASP A 224 -1.74 51.60 20.51
N ASP A 225 -0.43 51.54 20.77
CA ASP A 225 0.61 52.32 20.11
C ASP A 225 1.19 51.65 18.86
N LYS A 226 0.59 50.51 18.43
CA LYS A 226 1.02 49.67 17.30
C LYS A 226 2.39 49.03 17.46
N ASN A 227 2.89 48.88 18.67
CA ASN A 227 4.08 48.06 18.93
C ASN A 227 3.69 46.55 18.98
N ILE A 228 4.54 45.71 18.46
CA ILE A 228 4.36 44.22 18.57
C ILE A 228 4.61 43.83 20.01
N ILE A 229 3.58 43.30 20.69
CA ILE A 229 3.66 42.83 22.08
C ILE A 229 3.71 41.30 22.16
N ASP A 230 3.25 40.58 21.11
CA ASP A 230 3.32 39.11 21.01
C ASP A 230 3.28 38.68 19.55
N THR A 231 3.77 37.50 19.28
CA THR A 231 3.73 36.84 17.97
C THR A 231 3.31 35.40 18.13
N TYR A 232 2.30 34.95 17.42
CA TYR A 232 1.81 33.59 17.52
C TYR A 232 1.59 32.95 16.14
N HIS A 233 1.55 31.62 16.11
CA HIS A 233 1.19 30.86 14.93
C HIS A 233 -0.34 30.69 14.86
N PRO A 234 -1.00 31.15 13.79
CA PRO A 234 -2.47 31.11 13.69
C PRO A 234 -2.99 29.68 13.56
N ILE A 235 -4.23 29.49 14.04
CA ILE A 235 -4.99 28.26 13.79
C ILE A 235 -5.80 28.46 12.52
N GLU A 236 -5.47 27.71 11.48
CA GLU A 236 -6.16 27.73 10.20
C GLU A 236 -7.02 26.48 10.00
N THR A 237 -7.89 26.53 9.01
CA THR A 237 -8.69 25.36 8.59
C THR A 237 -8.13 24.80 7.30
N HIS A 238 -7.77 23.52 7.30
CA HIS A 238 -7.46 22.77 6.10
C HIS A 238 -8.72 22.71 5.23
N ARG A 239 -8.64 23.19 3.99
CA ARG A 239 -9.74 23.26 3.03
C ARG A 239 -9.34 22.67 1.70
N ASP A 240 -10.33 22.44 0.83
CA ASP A 240 -10.14 21.92 -0.53
C ASP A 240 -9.44 20.56 -0.57
N GLY A 241 -9.60 19.77 0.52
CA GLY A 241 -9.17 18.40 0.59
C GLY A 241 -10.33 17.42 0.48
N ASP A 242 -11.48 17.86 -0.05
CA ASP A 242 -12.67 17.03 -0.22
C ASP A 242 -12.41 15.85 -1.15
N PHE A 243 -13.06 14.73 -0.86
CA PHE A 243 -12.97 13.57 -1.74
C PHE A 243 -14.27 12.78 -1.81
N HIS A 244 -14.45 12.11 -2.95
CA HIS A 244 -15.51 11.16 -3.22
C HIS A 244 -14.92 9.99 -3.99
N ASP A 245 -14.80 8.85 -3.35
CA ASP A 245 -14.22 7.63 -3.90
C ASP A 245 -15.28 6.55 -3.98
N PHE A 246 -15.46 5.97 -5.15
CA PHE A 246 -16.34 4.82 -5.36
C PHE A 246 -15.57 3.69 -6.03
N HIS A 247 -15.65 2.50 -5.44
CA HIS A 247 -15.03 1.29 -5.96
C HIS A 247 -16.05 0.16 -6.03
N ALA A 248 -15.99 -0.64 -7.08
CA ALA A 248 -16.76 -1.88 -7.25
C ALA A 248 -15.84 -3.00 -7.75
N LEU A 249 -15.84 -4.12 -7.06
CA LEU A 249 -15.09 -5.33 -7.43
C LEU A 249 -16.06 -6.49 -7.60
N GLN A 250 -16.03 -7.11 -8.78
CA GLN A 250 -16.74 -8.34 -9.07
C GLN A 250 -15.73 -9.48 -9.23
N GLU A 251 -15.98 -10.57 -8.53
CA GLU A 251 -15.18 -11.80 -8.60
C GLU A 251 -16.10 -12.96 -8.94
N VAL A 252 -15.66 -13.79 -9.86
CA VAL A 252 -16.33 -15.05 -10.24
C VAL A 252 -15.28 -16.12 -10.39
N TYR A 253 -15.46 -17.24 -9.73
CA TYR A 253 -14.60 -18.40 -9.85
C TYR A 253 -15.43 -19.64 -10.19
N TYR A 254 -14.89 -20.46 -11.07
CA TYR A 254 -15.46 -21.75 -11.44
C TYR A 254 -14.42 -22.85 -11.24
N ASN A 255 -14.77 -23.88 -10.49
CA ASN A 255 -13.94 -25.03 -10.16
C ASN A 255 -14.52 -26.30 -10.80
N THR A 256 -13.77 -26.94 -11.68
CA THR A 256 -14.26 -28.12 -12.38
C THR A 256 -14.29 -29.38 -11.50
N GLY A 257 -13.72 -29.34 -10.28
CA GLY A 257 -13.51 -30.52 -9.45
C GLY A 257 -12.40 -31.46 -9.95
N LYS A 258 -11.84 -31.20 -11.15
CA LYS A 258 -10.79 -32.02 -11.79
C LYS A 258 -9.42 -31.34 -11.78
N GLY A 259 -9.22 -30.32 -10.94
CA GLY A 259 -7.98 -29.58 -10.78
C GLY A 259 -7.88 -28.31 -11.63
N ASP A 260 -8.90 -27.98 -12.42
CA ASP A 260 -8.97 -26.72 -13.15
C ASP A 260 -9.80 -25.71 -12.40
N ARG A 261 -9.29 -24.48 -12.31
CA ARG A 261 -9.98 -23.32 -11.78
C ARG A 261 -9.91 -22.17 -12.79
N PHE A 262 -11.05 -21.59 -13.10
CA PHE A 262 -11.17 -20.37 -13.88
C PHE A 262 -11.57 -19.23 -12.94
N GLY A 263 -11.05 -18.03 -13.19
CA GLY A 263 -11.38 -16.83 -12.41
C GLY A 263 -11.56 -15.62 -13.29
N LEU A 264 -12.53 -14.78 -12.96
CA LEU A 264 -12.72 -13.44 -13.50
C LEU A 264 -12.76 -12.47 -12.33
N ASN A 265 -11.86 -11.49 -12.33
CA ASN A 265 -11.85 -10.40 -11.38
C ASN A 265 -11.92 -9.08 -12.14
N ALA A 266 -12.90 -8.23 -11.83
CA ALA A 266 -13.09 -6.93 -12.44
C ALA A 266 -13.26 -5.85 -11.37
N TRP A 267 -12.36 -4.87 -11.34
CA TRP A 267 -12.35 -3.78 -10.38
C TRP A 267 -12.49 -2.44 -11.10
N PHE A 268 -13.60 -1.77 -10.87
CA PHE A 268 -13.86 -0.40 -11.30
C PHE A 268 -13.67 0.57 -10.14
N LEU A 269 -13.10 1.73 -10.42
CA LEU A 269 -13.03 2.84 -9.49
C LEU A 269 -13.29 4.17 -10.20
N THR A 270 -13.87 5.10 -9.46
CA THR A 270 -13.95 6.51 -9.82
C THR A 270 -13.71 7.36 -8.57
N SER A 271 -12.86 8.37 -8.71
CA SER A 271 -12.45 9.27 -7.65
C SER A 271 -12.50 10.72 -8.11
N LYS A 272 -12.94 11.59 -7.22
CA LYS A 272 -12.83 13.03 -7.33
C LYS A 272 -12.23 13.56 -6.04
N ARG A 273 -11.13 14.28 -6.13
CA ARG A 273 -10.35 14.78 -4.98
C ARG A 273 -9.97 16.22 -5.16
N GLY A 274 -10.20 17.03 -4.14
CA GLY A 274 -9.55 18.30 -3.95
C GLY A 274 -8.09 18.07 -3.53
N LEU A 275 -7.19 18.92 -3.97
CA LEU A 275 -5.79 18.94 -3.56
C LEU A 275 -5.56 20.21 -2.76
N SER A 276 -5.60 20.08 -1.43
CA SER A 276 -5.44 21.21 -0.51
C SER A 276 -4.16 22.00 -0.78
N GLN A 277 -4.18 23.29 -0.48
CA GLN A 277 -2.99 24.13 -0.50
C GLN A 277 -1.97 23.70 0.56
N THR A 278 -0.73 24.12 0.38
CA THR A 278 0.31 23.98 1.40
C THR A 278 0.18 25.11 2.44
N THR A 279 0.78 24.93 3.62
CA THR A 279 0.77 25.93 4.69
C THR A 279 1.45 27.24 4.31
N VAL A 280 2.32 27.20 3.29
CA VAL A 280 3.05 28.38 2.76
C VAL A 280 2.36 29.07 1.59
N ASP A 281 1.28 28.49 1.04
CA ASP A 281 0.53 29.09 -0.06
C ASP A 281 -0.27 30.30 0.44
N TYR A 282 -0.29 31.35 -0.38
CA TYR A 282 -1.04 32.56 -0.13
C TYR A 282 -2.28 32.63 -1.04
N GLY A 283 -3.37 33.10 -0.50
CA GLY A 283 -4.63 33.32 -1.19
C GLY A 283 -5.81 32.63 -0.48
N ASP A 284 -7.03 33.10 -0.76
CA ASP A 284 -8.23 32.44 -0.25
C ASP A 284 -8.42 31.13 -1.02
N PRO A 285 -8.50 29.97 -0.35
CA PRO A 285 -8.80 28.70 -1.00
C PRO A 285 -10.03 28.72 -1.90
N LYS A 286 -11.04 29.56 -1.59
CA LYS A 286 -12.25 29.72 -2.41
C LYS A 286 -11.98 30.22 -3.83
N ASP A 287 -10.85 30.92 -4.02
CA ASP A 287 -10.46 31.51 -5.30
C ASP A 287 -9.61 30.53 -6.13
N ILE A 288 -9.38 29.31 -5.64
CA ILE A 288 -8.52 28.31 -6.27
C ILE A 288 -9.28 27.01 -6.45
N LEU A 289 -9.32 26.52 -7.68
CA LEU A 289 -9.74 25.16 -8.03
C LEU A 289 -8.48 24.30 -8.21
N HIS A 290 -8.27 23.34 -7.32
CA HIS A 290 -7.15 22.40 -7.38
C HIS A 290 -7.68 20.99 -7.23
N GLN A 291 -7.92 20.28 -8.34
CA GLN A 291 -8.72 19.07 -8.36
C GLN A 291 -8.11 17.99 -9.25
N GLN A 292 -8.19 16.75 -8.75
CA GLN A 292 -7.87 15.53 -9.50
C GLN A 292 -9.13 14.66 -9.64
N ARG A 293 -9.28 14.03 -10.80
CA ARG A 293 -10.33 13.05 -11.08
C ARG A 293 -9.70 11.82 -11.72
N GLU A 294 -10.11 10.65 -11.28
CA GLU A 294 -9.64 9.38 -11.83
C GLU A 294 -10.82 8.45 -12.15
N ARG A 295 -10.69 7.70 -13.22
CA ARG A 295 -11.55 6.55 -13.54
C ARG A 295 -10.66 5.42 -14.02
N THR A 296 -10.73 4.29 -13.34
CA THR A 296 -9.91 3.13 -13.68
C THR A 296 -10.75 1.86 -13.69
N LEU A 297 -10.58 1.05 -14.72
CA LEU A 297 -11.08 -0.32 -14.82
C LEU A 297 -9.89 -1.26 -14.90
N ARG A 298 -9.85 -2.26 -14.02
CA ARG A 298 -8.89 -3.36 -14.04
C ARG A 298 -9.65 -4.67 -14.17
N SER A 299 -9.23 -5.55 -15.07
CA SER A 299 -9.82 -6.88 -15.19
C SER A 299 -8.75 -7.94 -15.42
N VAL A 300 -8.93 -9.11 -14.80
CA VAL A 300 -8.05 -10.26 -14.95
C VAL A 300 -8.90 -11.51 -15.12
N LEU A 301 -8.67 -12.23 -16.20
CA LEU A 301 -9.09 -13.61 -16.42
C LEU A 301 -7.93 -14.52 -16.01
N SER A 302 -8.20 -15.59 -15.29
CA SER A 302 -7.21 -16.57 -14.87
C SER A 302 -7.68 -17.99 -15.11
N TRP A 303 -6.75 -18.84 -15.44
CA TRP A 303 -6.89 -20.30 -15.47
C TRP A 303 -5.72 -20.91 -14.72
N ASP A 304 -6.01 -21.77 -13.76
CA ASP A 304 -5.03 -22.57 -13.03
C ASP A 304 -5.39 -24.05 -13.15
N HIS A 305 -4.41 -24.88 -13.49
CA HIS A 305 -4.50 -26.32 -13.51
C HIS A 305 -3.53 -26.91 -12.49
N LEU A 306 -4.08 -27.61 -11.48
CA LEU A 306 -3.31 -28.19 -10.39
C LEU A 306 -3.26 -29.71 -10.50
N ARG A 307 -2.05 -30.26 -10.36
CA ARG A 307 -1.77 -31.68 -10.18
C ARG A 307 -0.77 -31.85 -9.04
N PRO A 308 -0.65 -33.06 -8.44
CA PRO A 308 0.29 -33.31 -7.35
C PRO A 308 1.75 -32.97 -7.70
N THR A 309 2.13 -33.15 -8.96
CA THR A 309 3.51 -33.01 -9.44
C THR A 309 3.75 -31.74 -10.25
N TYR A 310 2.71 -31.03 -10.67
CA TYR A 310 2.86 -29.79 -11.43
C TYR A 310 1.67 -28.85 -11.26
N LYS A 311 1.93 -27.58 -11.46
CA LYS A 311 0.93 -26.52 -11.61
C LYS A 311 1.23 -25.77 -12.90
N VAL A 312 0.18 -25.45 -13.68
CA VAL A 312 0.26 -24.58 -14.85
C VAL A 312 -0.85 -23.55 -14.74
N GLY A 313 -0.60 -22.33 -15.14
CA GLY A 313 -1.60 -21.28 -15.14
C GLY A 313 -1.39 -20.29 -16.27
N ALA A 314 -2.47 -19.63 -16.66
CA ALA A 314 -2.44 -18.53 -17.61
C ALA A 314 -3.35 -17.41 -17.13
N LYS A 315 -2.98 -16.17 -17.46
CA LYS A 315 -3.79 -14.99 -17.16
C LYS A 315 -3.81 -14.05 -18.36
N ALA A 316 -4.94 -13.38 -18.52
CA ALA A 316 -5.10 -12.26 -19.45
C ALA A 316 -5.79 -11.12 -18.73
N GLY A 317 -5.38 -9.88 -18.97
CA GLY A 317 -5.94 -8.74 -18.25
C GLY A 317 -5.96 -7.47 -19.08
N TYR A 318 -6.73 -6.52 -18.58
CA TYR A 318 -6.86 -5.19 -19.18
C TYR A 318 -6.97 -4.13 -18.09
N ILE A 319 -6.22 -3.04 -18.27
CA ILE A 319 -6.34 -1.83 -17.45
C ILE A 319 -6.68 -0.67 -18.37
N HIS A 320 -7.71 0.08 -17.98
CA HIS A 320 -8.02 1.40 -18.55
C HIS A 320 -7.99 2.43 -17.44
N THR A 321 -7.15 3.45 -17.56
CA THR A 321 -7.09 4.58 -16.62
C THR A 321 -7.28 5.87 -17.38
N TRP A 322 -8.20 6.69 -16.91
CA TRP A 322 -8.34 8.09 -17.27
C TRP A 322 -8.07 8.95 -16.05
N LEU A 323 -7.13 9.89 -16.16
CA LEU A 323 -6.75 10.82 -15.11
C LEU A 323 -6.88 12.25 -15.63
N GLY A 324 -7.61 13.09 -14.89
CA GLY A 324 -7.75 14.52 -15.14
C GLY A 324 -7.28 15.34 -13.96
N TYR A 325 -6.49 16.36 -14.21
CA TYR A 325 -6.01 17.33 -13.23
C TYR A 325 -6.35 18.73 -13.72
N ASP A 326 -6.91 19.58 -12.84
CA ASP A 326 -7.27 20.96 -13.09
C ASP A 326 -6.74 21.86 -11.98
N TYR A 327 -6.00 22.88 -12.38
CA TYR A 327 -5.62 24.01 -11.54
C TYR A 327 -6.12 25.31 -12.17
N ALA A 328 -6.99 26.03 -11.46
CA ALA A 328 -7.60 27.26 -11.94
C ALA A 328 -7.77 28.27 -10.80
N ARG A 329 -7.90 29.55 -11.16
CA ARG A 329 -8.20 30.65 -10.24
C ARG A 329 -9.53 31.31 -10.62
N ASP A 330 -10.30 31.74 -9.61
CA ASP A 330 -11.51 32.52 -9.85
C ASP A 330 -11.13 33.91 -10.47
N LYS A 331 -11.88 34.32 -11.47
CA LYS A 331 -11.76 35.65 -12.09
C LYS A 331 -12.52 36.74 -11.33
N GLY A 332 -13.16 36.41 -10.20
CA GLY A 332 -14.00 37.31 -9.42
C GLY A 332 -15.47 37.42 -9.86
N ASN A 333 -15.89 36.61 -10.83
CA ASN A 333 -17.25 36.57 -11.37
C ASN A 333 -17.88 35.17 -11.36
N GLY A 334 -17.27 34.21 -10.63
CA GLY A 334 -17.66 32.83 -10.61
C GLY A 334 -17.19 32.03 -11.83
N GLU A 335 -16.37 32.60 -12.72
CA GLU A 335 -15.72 31.93 -13.81
C GLU A 335 -14.28 31.54 -13.45
N TRP A 336 -13.83 30.36 -13.86
CA TRP A 336 -12.50 29.85 -13.61
C TRP A 336 -11.51 30.20 -14.74
N ALA A 337 -10.38 30.80 -14.36
CA ALA A 337 -9.22 30.92 -15.24
C ALA A 337 -8.33 29.70 -15.09
N TYR A 338 -8.40 28.76 -16.02
CA TYR A 338 -7.56 27.55 -15.98
C TYR A 338 -6.10 27.88 -16.26
N MET A 339 -5.26 27.60 -15.26
CA MET A 339 -3.80 27.78 -15.34
C MET A 339 -3.14 26.54 -15.89
N ILE A 340 -3.58 25.35 -15.46
CA ILE A 340 -3.12 24.04 -15.93
C ILE A 340 -4.33 23.12 -16.08
N THR A 341 -4.36 22.40 -17.19
CA THR A 341 -5.32 21.31 -17.40
C THR A 341 -4.57 20.12 -17.98
N SER A 342 -4.47 19.04 -17.21
CA SER A 342 -3.82 17.79 -17.63
C SER A 342 -4.85 16.70 -17.84
N ARG A 343 -4.71 15.94 -18.92
CA ARG A 343 -5.56 14.78 -19.25
C ARG A 343 -4.69 13.64 -19.72
N SER A 344 -4.73 12.55 -18.95
CA SER A 344 -3.98 11.34 -19.26
C SER A 344 -4.94 10.18 -19.50
N LYS A 345 -4.61 9.36 -20.48
CA LYS A 345 -5.32 8.12 -20.78
C LYS A 345 -4.31 7.00 -21.00
N VAL A 346 -4.46 5.93 -20.23
CA VAL A 346 -3.61 4.75 -20.33
C VAL A 346 -4.46 3.51 -20.56
N ASN A 347 -4.10 2.71 -21.56
CA ASN A 347 -4.64 1.38 -21.74
C ASN A 347 -3.48 0.38 -21.66
N THR A 348 -3.65 -0.69 -20.89
CA THR A 348 -2.67 -1.76 -20.77
C THR A 348 -3.34 -3.10 -21.06
N LEU A 349 -2.80 -3.84 -22.00
CA LEU A 349 -3.10 -5.26 -22.19
C LEU A 349 -2.06 -6.09 -21.47
N PHE A 350 -2.48 -7.13 -20.80
CA PHE A 350 -1.64 -8.04 -20.03
C PHE A 350 -1.91 -9.48 -20.42
N ALA A 351 -0.85 -10.27 -20.56
CA ALA A 351 -0.93 -11.71 -20.68
C ALA A 351 0.23 -12.36 -19.92
N SER A 352 -0.01 -13.45 -19.21
CA SER A 352 1.06 -14.21 -18.56
C SER A 352 0.76 -15.70 -18.55
N GLY A 353 1.84 -16.49 -18.51
CA GLY A 353 1.83 -17.92 -18.29
C GLY A 353 2.81 -18.28 -17.18
N ASN A 354 2.43 -19.22 -16.32
CA ASN A 354 3.29 -19.72 -15.25
C ASN A 354 3.24 -21.25 -15.18
N SER A 355 4.35 -21.85 -14.81
CA SER A 355 4.45 -23.30 -14.62
C SER A 355 5.36 -23.65 -13.44
N GLU A 356 5.01 -24.71 -12.74
CA GLU A 356 5.79 -25.28 -11.64
C GLU A 356 5.80 -26.78 -11.80
N PHE A 357 6.99 -27.41 -11.70
CA PHE A 357 7.20 -28.84 -11.85
C PHE A 357 8.01 -29.38 -10.68
N TYR A 358 7.44 -30.32 -9.94
CA TYR A 358 8.11 -31.04 -8.86
C TYR A 358 8.75 -32.32 -9.41
N VAL A 359 10.07 -32.41 -9.32
CA VAL A 359 10.82 -33.60 -9.74
C VAL A 359 11.34 -34.32 -8.50
N GLY A 360 10.69 -35.44 -8.19
CA GLY A 360 10.88 -36.16 -6.94
C GLY A 360 10.50 -35.25 -5.74
N LYS A 361 11.22 -35.45 -4.62
CA LYS A 361 11.02 -34.66 -3.38
C LYS A 361 12.03 -33.51 -3.20
N LYS A 362 12.98 -33.37 -4.12
CA LYS A 362 14.16 -32.53 -3.93
C LYS A 362 14.25 -31.35 -4.90
N TRP A 363 13.52 -31.37 -6.01
CA TRP A 363 13.61 -30.34 -7.04
C TRP A 363 12.26 -29.71 -7.34
N LEU A 364 12.26 -28.39 -7.50
CA LEU A 364 11.17 -27.63 -8.06
C LEU A 364 11.72 -26.72 -9.15
N PHE A 365 11.20 -26.86 -10.35
CA PHE A 365 11.45 -25.94 -11.46
C PHE A 365 10.21 -25.08 -11.67
N SER A 366 10.40 -23.78 -11.87
CA SER A 366 9.32 -22.89 -12.26
C SER A 366 9.75 -21.98 -13.42
N ALA A 367 8.79 -21.65 -14.27
CA ALA A 367 8.98 -20.71 -15.36
C ALA A 367 7.73 -19.83 -15.46
N ASP A 368 7.95 -18.54 -15.59
CA ASP A 368 6.95 -17.49 -15.72
C ASP A 368 7.30 -16.60 -16.89
N ILE A 369 6.29 -16.20 -17.67
CA ILE A 369 6.41 -15.22 -18.73
C ILE A 369 5.25 -14.22 -18.59
N ALA A 370 5.52 -12.94 -18.76
CA ALA A 370 4.50 -11.91 -18.78
C ALA A 370 4.76 -10.86 -19.85
N LEU A 371 3.69 -10.49 -20.53
CA LEU A 371 3.66 -9.45 -21.56
C LEU A 371 2.74 -8.33 -21.09
N HIS A 372 3.22 -7.09 -21.17
CA HIS A 372 2.40 -5.89 -21.03
C HIS A 372 2.54 -5.06 -22.30
N GLN A 373 1.42 -4.65 -22.86
CA GLN A 373 1.35 -3.69 -23.98
C GLN A 373 0.66 -2.43 -23.46
N HIS A 374 1.41 -1.34 -23.38
CA HIS A 374 0.92 -0.05 -22.91
C HIS A 374 0.64 0.88 -24.08
N PHE A 375 -0.46 1.63 -24.00
CA PHE A 375 -0.79 2.76 -24.84
C PHE A 375 -1.08 3.95 -23.94
N ALA A 376 -0.20 4.94 -23.93
CA ALA A 376 -0.29 6.08 -23.02
C ALA A 376 -0.36 7.38 -23.80
N LYS A 377 -1.38 8.16 -23.52
CA LYS A 377 -1.57 9.50 -24.07
C LYS A 377 -1.67 10.50 -22.94
N ASN A 378 -0.81 11.52 -22.96
CA ASN A 378 -0.90 12.69 -22.09
C ASN A 378 -1.11 13.95 -22.91
N GLN A 379 -1.91 14.87 -22.39
CA GLN A 379 -2.13 16.20 -22.96
C GLN A 379 -2.25 17.21 -21.84
N ASP A 380 -1.32 18.15 -21.79
CA ASP A 380 -1.28 19.26 -20.86
C ASP A 380 -1.53 20.57 -21.62
N ARG A 381 -2.49 21.34 -21.14
CA ARG A 381 -2.89 22.64 -21.74
C ARG A 381 -2.49 23.79 -20.84
N ASN A 382 -2.31 24.95 -21.43
CA ASN A 382 -1.90 26.19 -20.78
C ASN A 382 -0.51 26.11 -20.15
N ILE A 383 0.34 25.20 -20.59
CA ILE A 383 1.74 25.14 -20.15
C ILE A 383 2.49 26.31 -20.75
N ILE A 384 3.26 27.02 -19.93
CA ILE A 384 4.12 28.09 -20.38
C ILE A 384 5.37 27.47 -21.00
N THR A 385 5.62 27.76 -22.27
CA THR A 385 6.80 27.25 -22.99
C THR A 385 8.06 28.05 -22.61
N GLN A 386 9.22 27.60 -23.07
CA GLN A 386 10.48 28.34 -22.90
C GLN A 386 10.47 29.74 -23.55
N GLN A 387 9.62 29.96 -24.55
CA GLN A 387 9.39 31.26 -25.18
C GLN A 387 8.40 32.14 -24.44
N GLY A 388 7.71 31.61 -23.40
CA GLY A 388 6.71 32.32 -22.60
C GLY A 388 5.28 32.21 -23.14
N ASP A 389 5.06 31.47 -24.22
CA ASP A 389 3.74 31.28 -24.80
C ASP A 389 2.98 30.13 -24.12
N LYS A 390 1.65 30.25 -24.08
CA LYS A 390 0.79 29.14 -23.62
C LYS A 390 0.67 28.10 -24.72
N ALA A 391 1.02 26.86 -24.42
CA ALA A 391 0.98 25.76 -25.36
C ALA A 391 0.11 24.58 -24.86
N VAL A 392 -0.24 23.73 -25.81
CA VAL A 392 -0.71 22.37 -25.56
C VAL A 392 0.46 21.45 -25.84
N VAL A 393 0.91 20.76 -24.83
CA VAL A 393 2.05 19.82 -24.90
C VAL A 393 1.60 18.41 -24.49
N GLY A 394 2.41 17.42 -24.77
CA GLY A 394 2.13 16.04 -24.34
C GLY A 394 2.71 15.01 -25.29
N TYR A 395 2.33 13.77 -25.10
CA TYR A 395 2.78 12.65 -25.92
C TYR A 395 1.71 11.60 -26.12
N ASP A 396 1.87 10.80 -27.19
CA ASP A 396 1.05 9.62 -27.48
C ASP A 396 2.04 8.50 -27.85
N LYS A 397 2.23 7.53 -26.93
CA LYS A 397 3.27 6.52 -27.02
C LYS A 397 2.74 5.13 -26.68
N ALA A 398 3.27 4.14 -27.38
CA ALA A 398 3.07 2.73 -27.08
C ALA A 398 4.39 2.11 -26.62
N ARG A 399 4.31 1.19 -25.64
CA ARG A 399 5.48 0.43 -25.15
C ARG A 399 5.09 -1.01 -24.86
N THR A 400 5.85 -1.93 -25.44
CA THR A 400 5.78 -3.37 -25.14
C THR A 400 6.78 -3.69 -24.04
N GLU A 401 6.38 -4.47 -23.06
CA GLU A 401 7.26 -4.98 -22.00
C GLU A 401 7.06 -6.48 -21.88
N LEU A 402 8.14 -7.22 -21.99
CA LEU A 402 8.17 -8.67 -21.85
C LEU A 402 9.10 -9.02 -20.68
N SER A 403 8.70 -9.95 -19.83
CA SER A 403 9.54 -10.49 -18.76
C SER A 403 9.48 -12.01 -18.80
N ALA A 404 10.61 -12.66 -18.86
CA ALA A 404 10.76 -14.10 -18.75
C ALA A 404 11.59 -14.42 -17.50
N TYR A 405 11.09 -15.34 -16.67
CA TYR A 405 11.67 -15.70 -15.39
C TYR A 405 11.68 -17.22 -15.21
N MET A 406 12.80 -17.77 -14.79
CA MET A 406 12.94 -19.19 -14.52
C MET A 406 13.65 -19.42 -13.20
N THR A 407 13.23 -20.46 -12.46
CA THR A 407 13.91 -20.89 -11.23
C THR A 407 14.15 -22.37 -11.18
N ALA A 408 15.28 -22.75 -10.57
CA ALA A 408 15.58 -24.10 -10.15
C ALA A 408 15.83 -24.11 -8.64
N LYS A 409 15.00 -24.82 -7.90
CA LYS A 409 15.07 -24.94 -6.44
C LYS A 409 15.42 -26.35 -6.04
N TRP A 410 16.40 -26.49 -5.16
CA TRP A 410 16.97 -27.76 -4.76
C TRP A 410 17.07 -27.89 -3.24
N THR A 411 16.56 -28.98 -2.71
CA THR A 411 16.68 -29.34 -1.29
C THR A 411 17.51 -30.64 -1.17
N PRO A 412 18.87 -30.51 -1.23
CA PRO A 412 19.74 -31.71 -1.15
C PRO A 412 19.54 -32.47 0.16
N THR A 413 19.28 -31.76 1.25
CA THR A 413 18.97 -32.29 2.57
C THR A 413 17.72 -31.67 3.14
N GLU A 414 17.15 -32.18 4.23
CA GLU A 414 16.03 -31.59 4.95
C GLU A 414 16.39 -30.20 5.55
N ARG A 415 17.67 -29.90 5.69
CA ARG A 415 18.14 -28.64 6.32
C ARG A 415 18.52 -27.56 5.31
N LEU A 416 19.05 -27.95 4.16
CA LEU A 416 19.59 -27.01 3.17
C LEU A 416 18.64 -26.85 1.99
N GLY A 417 18.28 -25.63 1.67
CA GLY A 417 17.57 -25.21 0.46
C GLY A 417 18.43 -24.27 -0.36
N LEU A 418 18.50 -24.48 -1.65
CA LEU A 418 19.21 -23.63 -2.62
C LEU A 418 18.24 -23.28 -3.76
N SER A 419 18.33 -22.06 -4.28
CA SER A 419 17.55 -21.63 -5.43
C SER A 419 18.40 -20.75 -6.34
N LEU A 420 18.39 -21.05 -7.62
CA LEU A 420 18.91 -20.19 -8.68
C LEU A 420 17.71 -19.65 -9.46
N ALA A 421 17.71 -18.33 -9.71
CA ALA A 421 16.72 -17.66 -10.54
C ALA A 421 17.42 -16.90 -11.64
N LEU A 422 16.82 -16.91 -12.83
CA LEU A 422 17.27 -16.17 -13.99
C LEU A 422 16.07 -15.40 -14.55
N ARG A 423 16.25 -14.12 -14.82
CA ARG A 423 15.23 -13.27 -15.47
C ARG A 423 15.86 -12.48 -16.62
N GLU A 424 15.06 -12.22 -17.62
CA GLU A 424 15.38 -11.30 -18.70
C GLU A 424 14.15 -10.47 -19.04
N ASP A 425 14.31 -9.17 -19.12
CA ASP A 425 13.25 -8.20 -19.38
C ASP A 425 13.50 -7.45 -20.68
N MET A 426 12.43 -7.14 -21.41
CA MET A 426 12.45 -6.29 -22.60
C MET A 426 11.49 -5.10 -22.41
N TYR A 427 11.95 -3.92 -22.74
CA TYR A 427 11.18 -2.69 -22.72
C TYR A 427 11.28 -1.97 -24.05
N GLY A 428 10.20 -2.00 -24.84
CA GLY A 428 10.21 -1.51 -26.21
C GLY A 428 11.09 -2.38 -27.10
N LYS A 429 12.32 -1.94 -27.38
CA LYS A 429 13.32 -2.67 -28.16
C LYS A 429 14.52 -3.10 -27.34
N ASP A 430 14.61 -2.61 -26.13
CA ASP A 430 15.80 -2.75 -25.29
C ASP A 430 15.65 -3.95 -24.36
N TRP A 431 16.65 -4.81 -24.35
CA TRP A 431 16.73 -5.97 -23.49
C TRP A 431 17.67 -5.70 -22.32
N THR A 432 17.32 -6.17 -21.13
CA THR A 432 18.28 -6.23 -20.03
C THR A 432 19.35 -7.27 -20.33
N PRO A 433 20.57 -7.10 -19.78
CA PRO A 433 21.42 -8.27 -19.55
C PRO A 433 20.70 -9.28 -18.67
N LEU A 434 21.11 -10.56 -18.77
CA LEU A 434 20.55 -11.62 -17.92
C LEU A 434 20.64 -11.22 -16.44
N ILE A 435 19.54 -11.33 -15.73
CA ILE A 435 19.38 -10.93 -14.33
C ILE A 435 19.43 -12.19 -13.45
N PRO A 436 20.58 -12.52 -12.85
CA PRO A 436 20.69 -13.66 -11.96
C PRO A 436 20.28 -13.30 -10.53
N ALA A 437 19.72 -14.29 -9.82
CA ALA A 437 19.60 -14.26 -8.37
C ALA A 437 19.87 -15.64 -7.76
N PHE A 438 20.53 -15.63 -6.62
CA PHE A 438 20.83 -16.84 -5.85
C PHE A 438 20.25 -16.69 -4.45
N TYR A 439 19.60 -17.76 -3.96
CA TYR A 439 19.00 -17.83 -2.64
C TYR A 439 19.45 -19.12 -1.94
N ALA A 440 19.70 -19.01 -0.65
CA ALA A 440 20.00 -20.14 0.20
C ALA A 440 19.27 -20.01 1.54
N ASP A 441 18.87 -21.13 2.11
CA ASP A 441 18.47 -21.20 3.50
C ASP A 441 18.99 -22.48 4.18
N TYR A 442 19.23 -22.36 5.48
CA TYR A 442 19.68 -23.47 6.29
C TYR A 442 18.88 -23.56 7.60
N LEU A 443 18.30 -24.72 7.86
CA LEU A 443 17.59 -25.01 9.11
C LEU A 443 18.59 -25.29 10.23
N LEU A 444 18.80 -24.28 11.09
CA LEU A 444 19.69 -24.35 12.24
C LEU A 444 19.10 -25.24 13.33
N SER A 445 17.81 -25.12 13.63
CA SER A 445 17.11 -25.90 14.64
C SER A 445 15.69 -26.27 14.20
N LYS A 446 15.34 -27.55 14.30
CA LYS A 446 13.98 -28.05 14.06
C LYS A 446 13.01 -27.62 15.16
N ALA A 447 13.46 -27.54 16.40
CA ALA A 447 12.62 -27.27 17.57
C ALA A 447 11.90 -25.90 17.53
N GLY A 448 12.50 -24.89 16.87
CA GLY A 448 11.89 -23.57 16.71
C GLY A 448 11.81 -23.10 15.28
N ASN A 449 11.95 -24.03 14.32
CA ASN A 449 12.04 -23.68 12.89
C ASN A 449 13.03 -22.51 12.64
N VAL A 450 14.16 -22.51 13.38
CA VAL A 450 15.19 -21.46 13.27
C VAL A 450 15.94 -21.67 11.95
N ARG A 451 15.91 -20.64 11.08
CA ARG A 451 16.53 -20.68 9.76
C ARG A 451 17.43 -19.48 9.54
N ALA A 452 18.63 -19.74 9.03
CA ALA A 452 19.46 -18.72 8.39
C ALA A 452 19.08 -18.63 6.92
N LYS A 453 19.06 -17.41 6.37
CA LYS A 453 18.74 -17.09 4.98
C LYS A 453 19.82 -16.19 4.41
N ALA A 454 20.14 -16.36 3.13
CA ALA A 454 21.00 -15.45 2.39
C ALA A 454 20.56 -15.39 0.94
N SER A 455 20.67 -14.23 0.34
CA SER A 455 20.40 -14.06 -1.09
C SER A 455 21.20 -12.91 -1.70
N ILE A 456 21.41 -13.00 -3.01
CA ILE A 456 22.04 -11.97 -3.82
C ILE A 456 21.29 -11.89 -5.14
N SER A 457 21.08 -10.67 -5.65
CA SER A 457 20.51 -10.45 -6.98
C SER A 457 21.05 -9.19 -7.64
N ARG A 458 21.02 -9.18 -8.96
CA ARG A 458 21.11 -7.97 -9.77
C ARG A 458 19.71 -7.60 -10.25
N ASN A 459 19.39 -6.31 -10.30
CA ASN A 459 18.09 -5.81 -10.75
C ASN A 459 18.26 -4.62 -11.69
N TYR A 460 17.21 -4.38 -12.48
CA TYR A 460 17.12 -3.26 -13.41
C TYR A 460 15.77 -2.57 -13.27
N ARG A 461 15.75 -1.26 -13.55
CA ARG A 461 14.52 -0.49 -13.75
C ARG A 461 14.66 0.38 -14.99
N PHE A 462 13.73 0.24 -15.92
CA PHE A 462 13.66 1.10 -17.09
C PHE A 462 12.99 2.43 -16.77
N PRO A 463 13.39 3.53 -17.47
CA PRO A 463 12.73 4.82 -17.34
C PRO A 463 11.23 4.73 -17.62
N THR A 464 10.44 5.52 -16.92
CA THR A 464 8.99 5.61 -17.14
C THR A 464 8.69 6.37 -18.46
N LEU A 465 7.44 6.33 -18.91
CA LEU A 465 7.06 7.09 -20.09
C LEU A 465 7.14 8.60 -19.87
N ASN A 466 6.94 9.08 -18.63
CA ASN A 466 7.17 10.49 -18.32
C ASN A 466 8.66 10.84 -18.27
N ASP A 467 9.51 9.97 -17.73
CA ASP A 467 10.95 10.19 -17.74
C ASP A 467 11.46 10.38 -19.19
N LEU A 468 10.92 9.61 -20.14
CA LEU A 468 11.34 9.67 -21.54
C LEU A 468 10.66 10.79 -22.36
N TYR A 469 9.35 11.03 -22.14
CA TYR A 469 8.53 11.77 -23.11
C TYR A 469 7.71 12.92 -22.53
N PHE A 470 7.78 13.20 -21.21
CA PHE A 470 7.07 14.32 -20.62
C PHE A 470 7.50 15.64 -21.25
N GLN A 471 6.55 16.53 -21.51
CA GLN A 471 6.82 17.83 -22.14
C GLN A 471 6.28 18.99 -21.27
N PRO A 472 7.13 20.03 -21.05
CA PRO A 472 8.55 20.10 -21.41
C PRO A 472 9.42 19.31 -20.43
N GLY A 473 10.51 18.69 -20.88
CA GLY A 473 11.58 18.21 -20.02
C GLY A 473 11.93 16.73 -20.07
N GLY A 474 11.09 15.84 -20.62
CA GLY A 474 11.44 14.41 -20.73
C GLY A 474 12.74 14.18 -21.53
N ASN A 475 13.45 13.10 -21.20
CA ASN A 475 14.75 12.78 -21.77
C ASN A 475 14.78 11.36 -22.38
N PRO A 476 14.69 11.23 -23.71
CA PRO A 476 14.71 9.93 -24.40
C PRO A 476 16.02 9.15 -24.30
N ASP A 477 17.13 9.81 -23.92
CA ASP A 477 18.47 9.22 -23.87
C ASP A 477 18.80 8.56 -22.52
N LEU A 478 17.83 8.48 -21.60
CA LEU A 478 18.00 7.86 -20.30
C LEU A 478 18.34 6.38 -20.41
N GLN A 479 19.33 5.97 -19.60
CA GLN A 479 19.71 4.58 -19.44
C GLN A 479 18.89 3.92 -18.31
N PRO A 480 18.70 2.60 -18.35
CA PRO A 480 18.08 1.87 -17.23
C PRO A 480 18.92 1.99 -15.95
N GLU A 481 18.24 2.22 -14.83
CA GLU A 481 18.85 2.07 -13.51
C GLU A 481 19.16 0.61 -13.25
N HIS A 482 20.26 0.32 -12.57
CA HIS A 482 20.61 -1.05 -12.23
C HIS A 482 21.31 -1.15 -10.88
N GLY A 483 21.30 -2.32 -10.28
CA GLY A 483 21.92 -2.46 -8.98
C GLY A 483 22.07 -3.90 -8.52
N PHE A 484 22.89 -4.07 -7.48
CA PHE A 484 23.06 -5.32 -6.74
C PHE A 484 22.45 -5.17 -5.37
N THR A 485 21.76 -6.22 -4.93
CA THR A 485 21.21 -6.30 -3.58
C THR A 485 21.62 -7.62 -2.92
N TYR A 486 22.04 -7.52 -1.67
CA TYR A 486 22.45 -8.61 -0.80
C TYR A 486 21.50 -8.65 0.41
N ASP A 487 21.05 -9.82 0.80
CA ASP A 487 20.25 -10.01 2.01
C ASP A 487 20.84 -11.15 2.84
N GLY A 488 20.89 -10.97 4.16
CA GLY A 488 21.27 -12.00 5.12
C GLY A 488 20.38 -11.92 6.35
N GLY A 489 19.86 -13.06 6.85
CA GLY A 489 18.97 -12.97 8.00
C GLY A 489 18.75 -14.30 8.70
N VAL A 490 18.10 -14.19 9.86
CA VAL A 490 17.69 -15.33 10.68
C VAL A 490 16.21 -15.17 11.03
N SER A 491 15.43 -16.23 10.85
CA SER A 491 14.03 -16.27 11.26
C SER A 491 13.76 -17.44 12.19
N PHE A 492 12.80 -17.29 13.08
CA PHE A 492 12.32 -18.36 13.96
C PHE A 492 10.80 -18.32 14.08
N ALA A 493 10.20 -19.46 14.39
CA ALA A 493 8.78 -19.57 14.70
C ALA A 493 8.55 -20.74 15.67
N PHE A 494 8.01 -20.43 16.84
CA PHE A 494 7.62 -21.40 17.86
C PHE A 494 6.11 -21.32 18.04
N ALA A 495 5.43 -22.44 18.04
CA ALA A 495 4.03 -22.49 18.38
C ALA A 495 3.73 -23.72 19.24
N LYS A 496 2.79 -23.55 20.20
CA LYS A 496 2.16 -24.64 20.90
C LYS A 496 0.66 -24.52 20.68
N GLU A 497 0.12 -25.45 19.95
CA GLU A 497 -1.26 -25.47 19.53
C GLU A 497 -2.24 -25.09 20.65
N GLY A 498 -3.14 -24.14 20.39
CA GLY A 498 -4.14 -23.65 21.32
C GLY A 498 -3.60 -22.86 22.53
N ARG A 499 -2.31 -22.53 22.60
CA ARG A 499 -1.72 -21.81 23.74
C ARG A 499 -0.96 -20.54 23.37
N TYR A 500 0.08 -20.66 22.55
CA TYR A 500 0.87 -19.51 22.13
C TYR A 500 1.57 -19.75 20.79
N ALA A 501 1.85 -18.66 20.11
CA ALA A 501 2.74 -18.61 18.95
C ALA A 501 3.70 -17.42 19.12
N VAL A 502 4.96 -17.63 18.77
CA VAL A 502 6.00 -16.58 18.76
C VAL A 502 6.78 -16.70 17.47
N HIS A 503 6.99 -15.62 16.79
CA HIS A 503 7.81 -15.60 15.59
C HIS A 503 8.69 -14.35 15.55
N GLY A 504 9.77 -14.43 14.82
CA GLY A 504 10.65 -13.27 14.62
C GLY A 504 11.57 -13.47 13.43
N GLU A 505 12.06 -12.35 12.93
CA GLU A 505 13.00 -12.29 11.83
C GLU A 505 13.89 -11.08 11.99
N ALA A 506 15.20 -11.27 11.78
CA ALA A 506 16.19 -10.22 11.69
C ALA A 506 16.88 -10.34 10.34
N THR A 507 16.87 -9.27 9.56
CA THR A 507 17.46 -9.22 8.22
C THR A 507 18.40 -8.04 8.11
N TRP A 508 19.63 -8.28 7.71
CA TRP A 508 20.54 -7.29 7.18
C TRP A 508 20.39 -7.22 5.67
N PHE A 509 20.45 -6.04 5.10
CA PHE A 509 20.45 -5.82 3.66
C PHE A 509 21.49 -4.77 3.26
N ASP A 510 21.93 -4.87 2.02
CA ASP A 510 22.88 -3.96 1.39
C ASP A 510 22.56 -3.87 -0.11
N SER A 511 22.41 -2.66 -0.64
CA SER A 511 21.97 -2.41 -2.01
C SER A 511 22.70 -1.22 -2.63
N TYR A 512 23.33 -1.46 -3.75
CA TYR A 512 23.99 -0.44 -4.57
C TYR A 512 23.19 -0.24 -5.85
N ILE A 513 22.80 1.01 -6.13
CA ILE A 513 22.03 1.38 -7.32
C ILE A 513 22.78 2.43 -8.10
N ASP A 514 23.14 2.11 -9.33
CA ASP A 514 23.79 2.98 -10.30
C ASP A 514 22.77 3.56 -11.28
N ASP A 515 23.14 4.67 -11.94
CA ASP A 515 22.34 5.37 -12.95
C ASP A 515 20.95 5.80 -12.46
N TRP A 516 20.82 6.09 -11.16
CA TRP A 516 19.56 6.53 -10.58
C TRP A 516 19.02 7.78 -11.27
N ILE A 517 17.78 7.70 -11.74
CA ILE A 517 17.11 8.79 -12.44
C ILE A 517 16.58 9.81 -11.46
N LEU A 518 17.06 11.04 -11.59
CA LEU A 518 16.63 12.17 -10.79
C LEU A 518 16.17 13.29 -11.72
N TRP A 519 15.00 13.87 -11.40
CA TRP A 519 14.53 15.09 -12.04
C TRP A 519 15.26 16.30 -11.43
N ILE A 520 15.89 17.11 -12.26
CA ILE A 520 16.63 18.31 -11.86
C ILE A 520 16.17 19.51 -12.66
N PRO A 521 16.27 20.75 -12.11
CA PRO A 521 15.98 21.95 -12.86
C PRO A 521 17.03 22.15 -13.96
N LEU A 522 16.57 22.50 -15.16
CA LEU A 522 17.47 22.73 -16.32
C LEU A 522 18.24 24.06 -16.22
N GLY A 523 17.82 24.97 -15.34
CA GLY A 523 18.32 26.34 -15.25
C GLY A 523 17.90 27.21 -16.46
N GLY A 524 17.80 28.51 -16.27
CA GLY A 524 17.41 29.46 -17.29
C GLY A 524 16.33 30.44 -16.79
N LYS A 525 15.71 31.18 -17.71
CA LYS A 525 14.63 32.12 -17.36
C LYS A 525 13.33 31.44 -16.90
N GLN A 526 13.18 30.14 -17.12
CA GLN A 526 12.05 29.33 -16.69
C GLN A 526 12.61 27.98 -16.20
N ASP A 527 12.29 27.62 -14.96
CA ASP A 527 12.76 26.38 -14.31
C ASP A 527 11.98 25.18 -14.81
N PHE A 528 12.37 24.61 -15.95
CA PHE A 528 11.92 23.29 -16.37
C PHE A 528 12.77 22.21 -15.71
N TRP A 529 12.11 21.13 -15.31
CA TRP A 529 12.75 19.96 -14.77
C TRP A 529 12.99 18.94 -15.87
N THR A 530 14.16 18.29 -15.86
CA THR A 530 14.50 17.20 -16.76
C THR A 530 15.09 16.01 -15.98
N PRO A 531 14.75 14.76 -16.34
CA PRO A 531 15.35 13.60 -15.72
C PRO A 531 16.73 13.28 -16.30
N LYS A 532 17.66 12.91 -15.43
CA LYS A 532 19.01 12.46 -15.79
C LYS A 532 19.44 11.27 -14.93
N ASN A 533 20.29 10.41 -15.48
CA ASN A 533 21.02 9.38 -14.74
C ASN A 533 22.20 10.03 -14.01
N LEU A 534 22.02 10.39 -12.77
CA LEU A 534 22.99 11.22 -12.05
C LEU A 534 23.49 10.62 -10.75
N LYS A 535 22.75 9.66 -10.16
CA LYS A 535 23.05 9.25 -8.81
C LYS A 535 23.50 7.81 -8.70
N LYS A 536 24.48 7.61 -7.82
CA LYS A 536 24.78 6.34 -7.19
C LYS A 536 24.20 6.38 -5.79
N VAL A 537 23.42 5.40 -5.43
CA VAL A 537 22.80 5.31 -4.12
C VAL A 537 23.20 4.01 -3.45
N HIS A 538 23.69 4.14 -2.22
CA HIS A 538 24.00 3.02 -1.34
C HIS A 538 22.94 2.98 -0.21
N ALA A 539 22.07 1.99 -0.25
CA ALA A 539 21.03 1.78 0.77
C ALA A 539 21.33 0.48 1.53
N TYR A 540 21.52 0.58 2.85
CA TYR A 540 21.85 -0.56 3.70
C TYR A 540 21.10 -0.49 5.01
N GLY A 541 21.16 -1.57 5.80
CA GLY A 541 20.53 -1.51 7.11
C GLY A 541 20.09 -2.83 7.69
N VAL A 542 19.20 -2.73 8.69
CA VAL A 542 18.66 -3.87 9.44
C VAL A 542 17.15 -3.71 9.58
N GLU A 543 16.43 -4.78 9.26
CA GLU A 543 15.00 -4.92 9.49
C GLU A 543 14.76 -5.98 10.58
N LEU A 544 13.98 -5.64 11.61
CA LEU A 544 13.56 -6.55 12.66
C LEU A 544 12.06 -6.70 12.66
N LYS A 545 11.59 -7.92 12.84
CA LYS A 545 10.17 -8.26 12.97
C LYS A 545 10.00 -9.25 14.10
N ALA A 546 9.02 -9.02 14.98
CA ALA A 546 8.67 -9.95 16.05
C ALA A 546 7.15 -9.97 16.24
N GLY A 547 6.62 -11.13 16.56
CA GLY A 547 5.21 -11.30 16.87
C GLY A 547 4.96 -12.35 17.94
N PHE A 548 3.91 -12.12 18.69
CA PHE A 548 3.49 -12.97 19.79
C PHE A 548 1.96 -13.04 19.83
N ASP A 549 1.43 -14.24 19.93
CA ASP A 549 0.00 -14.49 20.15
C ASP A 549 -0.15 -15.50 21.29
N ARG A 550 -1.12 -15.27 22.17
CA ARG A 550 -1.45 -16.18 23.28
C ARG A 550 -2.94 -16.22 23.54
N THR A 551 -3.42 -17.42 23.80
CA THR A 551 -4.80 -17.66 24.26
C THR A 551 -4.76 -18.22 25.67
N TRP A 552 -5.56 -17.58 26.60
CA TRP A 552 -5.83 -18.06 27.96
C TRP A 552 -7.31 -18.43 28.08
N ASN A 553 -7.58 -19.61 28.52
CA ASN A 553 -8.93 -20.08 28.76
C ASN A 553 -9.80 -19.87 27.53
N ARG A 554 -10.26 -19.97 26.73
CA ARG A 554 -11.15 -19.68 25.59
C ARG A 554 -11.64 -18.24 25.48
N ASP A 555 -11.53 -17.45 26.56
CA ASP A 555 -12.12 -16.11 26.66
C ASP A 555 -11.14 -14.98 26.33
N TRP A 556 -9.85 -15.18 26.58
CA TRP A 556 -8.82 -14.17 26.43
C TRP A 556 -7.82 -14.52 25.33
N GLN A 557 -7.64 -13.61 24.42
CA GLN A 557 -6.59 -13.69 23.41
C GLN A 557 -5.81 -12.37 23.42
N VAL A 558 -4.50 -12.48 23.40
CA VAL A 558 -3.59 -11.34 23.31
C VAL A 558 -2.61 -11.60 22.19
N GLY A 559 -2.39 -10.59 21.35
CA GLY A 559 -1.40 -10.63 20.29
C GLY A 559 -0.69 -9.31 20.18
N ALA A 560 0.55 -9.34 19.74
CA ALA A 560 1.32 -8.14 19.41
C ALA A 560 2.28 -8.46 18.27
N ASP A 561 2.37 -7.54 17.32
CA ASP A 561 3.36 -7.55 16.23
C ASP A 561 4.14 -6.25 16.27
N GLY A 562 5.45 -6.34 16.16
CA GLY A 562 6.34 -5.18 16.10
C GLY A 562 7.28 -5.30 14.91
N ASN A 563 7.56 -4.17 14.28
CA ASN A 563 8.52 -4.04 13.19
C ASN A 563 9.43 -2.84 13.48
N PHE A 564 10.69 -2.96 13.09
CA PHE A 564 11.69 -1.91 13.18
C PHE A 564 12.57 -1.97 11.93
N SER A 565 12.96 -0.81 11.41
CA SER A 565 13.94 -0.69 10.33
C SER A 565 14.90 0.46 10.61
N TRP A 566 16.18 0.20 10.42
CA TRP A 566 17.23 1.17 10.28
C TRP A 566 17.71 1.13 8.84
N THR A 567 17.57 2.27 8.11
CA THR A 567 17.70 2.31 6.65
C THR A 567 18.44 3.58 6.20
N PRO A 568 19.75 3.69 6.42
CA PRO A 568 20.57 4.68 5.73
C PRO A 568 20.47 4.48 4.21
N SER A 569 20.27 5.58 3.50
CA SER A 569 20.19 5.60 2.03
C SER A 569 20.97 6.81 1.53
N ILE A 570 22.21 6.58 1.17
CA ILE A 570 23.25 7.60 1.01
C ILE A 570 23.51 7.87 -0.47
N ASN A 571 23.62 9.15 -0.82
CA ASN A 571 24.08 9.57 -2.14
C ASN A 571 25.61 9.44 -2.25
N GLU A 572 26.08 8.47 -3.02
CA GLU A 572 27.51 8.22 -3.29
C GLU A 572 27.93 8.65 -4.71
N SER A 573 27.21 9.58 -5.29
CA SER A 573 27.49 10.10 -6.64
C SER A 573 28.78 10.92 -6.70
N GLU A 574 29.28 11.13 -7.90
CA GLU A 574 30.25 12.20 -8.20
C GLU A 574 29.58 13.58 -8.05
N PRO A 575 30.27 14.60 -7.51
CA PRO A 575 29.71 15.94 -7.41
C PRO A 575 29.34 16.52 -8.79
N MET A 576 28.13 17.05 -8.95
CA MET A 576 27.74 17.73 -10.18
C MET A 576 28.39 19.11 -10.35
N SER A 577 28.82 19.72 -9.26
CA SER A 577 29.50 21.02 -9.20
C SER A 577 30.37 21.12 -7.96
N LYS A 578 31.26 22.13 -7.89
CA LYS A 578 32.08 22.39 -6.70
C LYS A 578 31.29 22.73 -5.43
N GLY A 579 30.02 23.08 -5.56
CA GLY A 579 29.09 23.40 -4.46
C GLY A 579 28.03 22.33 -4.22
N ASP A 580 28.19 21.12 -4.73
CA ASP A 580 27.24 20.02 -4.52
C ASP A 580 27.43 19.41 -3.12
N GLU A 581 26.63 19.87 -2.19
CA GLU A 581 26.62 19.39 -0.79
C GLU A 581 25.79 18.12 -0.59
N SER A 582 25.23 17.54 -1.66
CA SER A 582 24.36 16.34 -1.56
C SER A 582 25.15 15.03 -1.40
N ILE A 583 26.47 15.05 -1.60
CA ILE A 583 27.32 13.85 -1.56
C ILE A 583 27.53 13.39 -0.12
N GLY A 584 27.38 12.08 0.11
CA GLY A 584 27.44 11.47 1.45
C GLY A 584 26.24 11.77 2.35
N LYS A 585 25.14 12.32 1.77
CA LYS A 585 23.94 12.70 2.51
C LYS A 585 22.81 11.68 2.33
N GLN A 586 21.93 11.62 3.34
CA GLN A 586 20.70 10.82 3.31
C GLN A 586 19.78 11.32 2.20
N LEU A 587 19.11 10.42 1.50
CA LEU A 587 18.13 10.78 0.49
C LEU A 587 16.93 11.52 1.12
N VAL A 588 16.37 12.45 0.36
CA VAL A 588 15.23 13.26 0.78
C VAL A 588 13.97 12.40 1.00
N TYR A 589 13.20 12.73 2.03
CA TYR A 589 11.97 12.02 2.43
C TYR A 589 12.17 10.53 2.77
N VAL A 590 13.37 10.10 3.08
CA VAL A 590 13.66 8.75 3.57
C VAL A 590 14.00 8.84 5.06
N PRO A 591 13.16 8.33 5.99
CA PRO A 591 13.51 8.25 7.39
C PRO A 591 14.63 7.24 7.58
N GLU A 592 15.63 7.56 8.40
CA GLU A 592 16.69 6.61 8.74
C GLU A 592 16.15 5.49 9.63
N PHE A 593 15.24 5.82 10.55
CA PHE A 593 14.61 4.86 11.45
C PHE A 593 13.09 4.87 11.29
N SER A 594 12.50 3.68 11.31
CA SER A 594 11.06 3.50 11.37
C SER A 594 10.69 2.34 12.28
N ALA A 595 9.57 2.46 12.99
CA ALA A 595 9.05 1.40 13.83
C ALA A 595 7.53 1.38 13.83
N SER A 596 6.94 0.19 13.99
CA SER A 596 5.50 0.04 14.18
C SER A 596 5.20 -1.08 15.18
N VAL A 597 4.10 -0.93 15.92
CA VAL A 597 3.58 -1.92 16.85
C VAL A 597 2.06 -1.98 16.70
N THR A 598 1.54 -3.18 16.53
CA THR A 598 0.10 -3.46 16.60
C THR A 598 -0.17 -4.44 17.74
N ALA A 599 -0.97 -4.04 18.73
CA ALA A 599 -1.34 -4.88 19.86
C ALA A 599 -2.84 -5.16 19.85
N ARG A 600 -3.21 -6.39 20.13
CA ARG A 600 -4.58 -6.91 20.09
C ARG A 600 -4.94 -7.54 21.42
N LEU A 601 -6.14 -7.24 21.89
CA LEU A 601 -6.74 -7.90 23.04
C LEU A 601 -8.17 -8.27 22.69
N ALA A 602 -8.50 -9.54 22.78
CA ALA A 602 -9.88 -10.00 22.70
C ALA A 602 -10.30 -10.62 24.03
N TRP A 603 -11.47 -10.21 24.51
CA TRP A 603 -12.11 -10.76 25.68
C TRP A 603 -13.59 -11.02 25.40
N LYS A 604 -13.95 -12.31 25.34
CA LYS A 604 -15.31 -12.71 24.93
C LYS A 604 -15.68 -12.04 23.58
N SER A 605 -16.67 -11.16 23.62
CA SER A 605 -17.15 -10.43 22.43
C SER A 605 -16.57 -9.02 22.29
N TRP A 606 -15.60 -8.65 23.13
CA TRP A 606 -14.89 -7.38 23.03
C TRP A 606 -13.56 -7.56 22.33
N ARG A 607 -13.19 -6.61 21.50
CA ARG A 607 -11.88 -6.51 20.85
C ARG A 607 -11.33 -5.13 21.08
N LEU A 608 -10.08 -5.05 21.51
CA LEU A 608 -9.28 -3.84 21.60
C LEU A 608 -8.11 -3.98 20.64
N LEU A 609 -7.91 -3.00 19.79
CA LEU A 609 -6.78 -2.90 18.88
C LEU A 609 -6.07 -1.58 19.15
N TYR A 610 -4.79 -1.64 19.45
CA TYR A 610 -3.90 -0.50 19.60
C TYR A 610 -2.84 -0.57 18.50
N LYS A 611 -2.61 0.55 17.81
CA LYS A 611 -1.63 0.68 16.74
C LYS A 611 -0.74 1.87 17.04
N TRP A 612 0.55 1.69 16.84
CA TRP A 612 1.55 2.72 17.02
C TRP A 612 2.55 2.67 15.87
N CYS A 613 3.00 3.84 15.37
CA CYS A 613 4.14 3.95 14.48
C CYS A 613 4.97 5.17 14.82
N TRP A 614 6.26 5.08 14.50
CA TRP A 614 7.23 6.15 14.68
C TRP A 614 8.17 6.20 13.47
N TYR A 615 8.48 7.43 13.06
CA TYR A 615 9.45 7.73 12.02
C TYR A 615 10.40 8.79 12.51
N SER A 616 11.72 8.62 12.24
CA SER A 616 12.71 9.65 12.46
C SER A 616 12.48 10.86 11.55
N GLU A 617 13.29 11.87 11.70
CA GLU A 617 13.31 13.04 10.82
C GLU A 617 13.49 12.64 9.35
N ARG A 618 12.99 13.46 8.42
CA ARG A 618 13.13 13.27 6.99
C ARG A 618 13.59 14.58 6.37
N PHE A 619 14.76 14.58 5.76
CA PHE A 619 15.27 15.74 5.05
C PHE A 619 14.43 16.04 3.81
N THR A 620 14.23 17.32 3.53
CA THR A 620 13.52 17.80 2.34
C THR A 620 14.49 18.35 1.30
N MET A 621 15.71 18.70 1.73
CA MET A 621 16.81 19.18 0.91
C MET A 621 17.92 18.14 0.81
N SER A 622 18.53 18.04 -0.36
CA SER A 622 19.57 17.04 -0.63
C SER A 622 20.89 17.31 0.14
N SER A 623 21.13 18.53 0.61
CA SER A 623 22.26 18.89 1.49
C SER A 623 22.05 18.42 2.93
N ASN A 624 20.84 17.98 3.31
CA ASN A 624 20.43 17.70 4.69
C ASN A 624 20.61 18.91 5.63
N ASP A 625 20.38 20.12 5.12
CA ASP A 625 20.51 21.34 5.90
C ASP A 625 19.24 21.61 6.71
N TYR A 626 19.39 21.84 8.01
CA TYR A 626 18.28 22.17 8.93
C TYR A 626 17.95 23.67 8.97
N THR A 627 18.84 24.53 8.46
CA THR A 627 18.73 25.99 8.66
C THR A 627 17.66 26.66 7.79
N ILE A 628 17.16 25.96 6.77
CA ILE A 628 16.22 26.51 5.78
C ILE A 628 14.96 25.63 5.73
N SER A 629 14.25 25.43 6.84
CA SER A 629 13.06 24.55 6.87
C SER A 629 13.29 23.21 6.12
N GLY A 630 14.52 22.69 6.23
CA GLY A 630 15.03 21.60 5.41
C GLY A 630 14.66 20.23 5.88
N ASP A 631 13.88 20.11 6.96
CA ASP A 631 13.49 18.82 7.52
C ASP A 631 12.00 18.73 7.84
N VAL A 632 11.49 17.54 7.85
CA VAL A 632 10.19 17.19 8.45
C VAL A 632 10.48 16.49 9.77
N PRO A 633 10.05 17.08 10.92
CA PRO A 633 10.36 16.55 12.23
C PRO A 633 9.94 15.09 12.42
N PRO A 634 10.59 14.35 13.33
CA PRO A 634 10.12 13.03 13.72
C PRO A 634 8.71 13.10 14.30
N TYR A 635 7.92 12.07 14.09
CA TYR A 635 6.60 11.98 14.71
C TYR A 635 6.27 10.54 15.14
N LEU A 636 5.40 10.45 16.12
CA LEU A 636 4.78 9.20 16.52
C LEU A 636 3.26 9.31 16.32
N MET A 637 2.65 8.22 15.90
CA MET A 637 1.21 8.13 15.73
C MET A 637 0.68 6.97 16.56
N SER A 638 -0.44 7.19 17.23
CA SER A 638 -1.11 6.17 18.02
C SER A 638 -2.59 6.16 17.72
N ASP A 639 -3.10 5.02 17.29
CA ASP A 639 -4.52 4.79 17.08
C ASP A 639 -5.03 3.70 18.01
N MET A 640 -6.26 3.82 18.48
CA MET A 640 -6.92 2.81 19.31
C MET A 640 -8.34 2.56 18.83
N SER A 641 -8.76 1.32 18.81
CA SER A 641 -10.17 1.00 18.57
C SER A 641 -10.69 -0.06 19.51
N VAL A 642 -11.98 0.09 19.87
CA VAL A 642 -12.74 -0.88 20.65
C VAL A 642 -13.90 -1.35 19.82
N GLU A 643 -14.09 -2.66 19.70
CA GLU A 643 -15.18 -3.28 18.98
C GLU A 643 -15.96 -4.21 19.90
N LYS A 644 -17.27 -4.13 19.84
CA LYS A 644 -18.18 -5.05 20.51
C LYS A 644 -18.98 -5.82 19.49
N LEU A 645 -18.92 -7.16 19.59
CA LEU A 645 -19.65 -8.09 18.73
C LEU A 645 -20.96 -8.51 19.42
N PHE A 646 -22.01 -8.58 18.63
CA PHE A 646 -23.34 -9.02 19.04
C PHE A 646 -23.83 -10.12 18.11
N ALA A 647 -24.38 -11.19 18.67
CA ALA A 647 -24.99 -12.26 17.91
C ALA A 647 -26.46 -12.37 18.27
N VAL A 648 -27.32 -12.16 17.27
CA VAL A 648 -28.77 -12.36 17.41
C VAL A 648 -29.23 -13.47 16.45
N PRO A 649 -30.43 -14.00 16.58
CA PRO A 649 -30.86 -15.11 15.74
C PRO A 649 -30.89 -14.83 14.25
N TRP A 650 -31.09 -13.57 13.86
CA TRP A 650 -31.24 -13.14 12.46
C TRP A 650 -29.97 -12.46 11.89
N ALA A 651 -29.01 -12.04 12.73
CA ALA A 651 -27.77 -11.40 12.28
C ALA A 651 -26.65 -11.50 13.31
N ASP A 652 -25.41 -11.40 12.85
CA ASP A 652 -24.27 -10.96 13.64
C ASP A 652 -24.02 -9.49 13.30
N PHE A 653 -23.71 -8.66 14.29
CA PHE A 653 -23.32 -7.27 14.07
C PHE A 653 -22.25 -6.83 15.06
N SER A 654 -21.49 -5.83 14.67
CA SER A 654 -20.52 -5.21 15.58
C SER A 654 -20.61 -3.69 15.54
N VAL A 655 -20.26 -3.08 16.65
CA VAL A 655 -20.03 -1.64 16.75
C VAL A 655 -18.57 -1.45 17.13
N LYS A 656 -17.85 -0.70 16.29
CA LYS A 656 -16.44 -0.35 16.49
C LYS A 656 -16.32 1.16 16.61
N ILE A 657 -15.65 1.61 17.66
CA ILE A 657 -15.25 3.00 17.87
C ILE A 657 -13.74 3.05 17.71
N ALA A 658 -13.24 3.90 16.81
CA ALA A 658 -11.84 4.12 16.56
C ALA A 658 -11.47 5.57 16.87
N VAL A 659 -10.39 5.75 17.62
CA VAL A 659 -9.77 7.03 17.91
C VAL A 659 -8.43 7.04 17.20
N LYS A 660 -8.24 8.00 16.32
CA LYS A 660 -7.00 8.21 15.57
C LYS A 660 -6.22 9.36 16.18
N ASN A 661 -4.90 9.27 16.12
CA ASN A 661 -3.99 10.24 16.74
C ASN A 661 -4.36 10.46 18.23
N LEU A 662 -4.36 9.38 19.00
CA LEU A 662 -4.85 9.31 20.40
C LEU A 662 -4.20 10.37 21.31
N PHE A 663 -2.92 10.69 21.09
CA PHE A 663 -2.16 11.64 21.89
C PHE A 663 -2.20 13.07 21.33
N ASN A 664 -3.01 13.31 20.30
CA ASN A 664 -3.24 14.64 19.72
C ASN A 664 -1.97 15.32 19.18
N GLU A 665 -1.06 14.55 18.61
CA GLU A 665 0.19 15.04 18.00
C GLU A 665 -0.07 16.01 16.84
N GLU A 666 0.72 17.08 16.80
CA GLU A 666 0.82 17.95 15.63
C GLU A 666 1.98 17.46 14.77
N TYR A 667 1.69 16.89 13.60
CA TYR A 667 2.72 16.33 12.76
C TYR A 667 2.52 16.63 11.27
N LEU A 668 3.63 16.53 10.54
CA LEU A 668 3.68 16.64 9.10
C LEU A 668 4.19 15.29 8.53
N SER A 669 3.52 14.77 7.55
CA SER A 669 4.05 13.64 6.78
C SER A 669 4.96 14.11 5.65
N VAL A 670 4.63 15.23 5.05
CA VAL A 670 5.38 15.94 4.00
C VAL A 670 5.46 17.40 4.40
N LEU A 671 6.54 18.10 4.03
CA LEU A 671 6.74 19.52 4.30
C LEU A 671 5.51 20.34 3.87
N ALA A 672 5.10 21.25 4.73
CA ALA A 672 3.95 22.16 4.52
C ALA A 672 2.60 21.42 4.28
N ARG A 673 2.46 20.16 4.69
CA ARG A 673 1.22 19.39 4.63
C ARG A 673 0.78 18.98 6.04
N PRO A 674 -0.11 19.77 6.67
CA PRO A 674 -0.61 19.48 8.00
C PRO A 674 -1.50 18.23 7.98
N MET A 675 -1.40 17.45 9.04
CA MET A 675 -2.18 16.23 9.21
C MET A 675 -3.23 16.39 10.31
N PRO A 676 -4.34 15.63 10.25
CA PRO A 676 -5.39 15.71 11.26
C PRO A 676 -4.87 15.39 12.67
N ARG A 677 -5.28 16.18 13.64
CA ARG A 677 -5.06 15.91 15.07
C ARG A 677 -6.02 14.81 15.54
N LEU A 678 -6.24 14.69 16.86
CA LEU A 678 -7.17 13.74 17.46
C LEU A 678 -8.52 13.75 16.71
N ASN A 679 -8.92 12.58 16.21
CA ASN A 679 -10.17 12.40 15.51
C ASN A 679 -10.73 10.99 15.75
N PHE A 680 -12.00 10.76 15.41
CA PHE A 680 -12.66 9.50 15.68
C PHE A 680 -13.55 9.03 14.53
N GLU A 681 -13.80 7.72 14.50
CA GLU A 681 -14.70 7.05 13.56
C GLU A 681 -15.52 6.00 14.31
N ILE A 682 -16.77 5.82 13.90
CA ILE A 682 -17.68 4.81 14.42
C ILE A 682 -18.14 3.97 13.25
N PHE A 683 -18.05 2.65 13.38
CA PHE A 683 -18.49 1.69 12.37
C PHE A 683 -19.57 0.77 12.94
N LEU A 684 -20.59 0.50 12.13
CA LEU A 684 -21.59 -0.52 12.31
C LEU A 684 -21.44 -1.56 11.21
N ASP A 685 -21.07 -2.80 11.56
CA ASP A 685 -21.01 -3.95 10.65
C ASP A 685 -22.21 -4.86 10.89
N ILE A 686 -22.89 -5.27 9.82
CA ILE A 686 -24.08 -6.13 9.88
C ILE A 686 -23.89 -7.30 8.91
N ARG A 687 -24.08 -8.52 9.43
CA ARG A 687 -24.02 -9.79 8.70
C ARG A 687 -25.29 -10.59 8.93
N PRO A 688 -26.31 -10.47 8.05
CA PRO A 688 -27.54 -11.23 8.19
C PRO A 688 -27.29 -12.75 8.12
N LYS A 689 -28.06 -13.49 8.89
CA LYS A 689 -28.05 -14.97 8.91
C LYS A 689 -29.24 -15.47 8.09
N TRP A 690 -28.97 -16.05 6.97
CA TRP A 690 -30.01 -16.71 6.17
C TRP A 690 -30.21 -18.10 6.73
N GLY A 691 -31.22 -18.25 7.61
CA GLY A 691 -31.51 -19.53 8.22
C GLY A 691 -32.06 -20.52 7.20
N LYS A 692 -31.56 -21.75 7.19
CA LYS A 692 -32.38 -22.87 6.76
C LYS A 692 -33.60 -22.91 7.69
N LYS A 693 -34.79 -22.60 7.18
CA LYS A 693 -36.01 -23.07 7.82
C LYS A 693 -35.87 -24.60 7.90
N ARG A 694 -35.79 -25.13 9.12
CA ARG A 694 -35.94 -26.56 9.39
C ARG A 694 -37.34 -27.01 9.00
#